data_120a625e403de1593fdeda5a1a19fcb9
#
_entry.id   120a625e403de1593fdeda5a1a19fcb9
#
_cell.length_a   1.000
_cell.length_b   1.000
_cell.length_c   1.000
_cell.angle_alpha   90.00
_cell.angle_beta   90.00
_cell.angle_gamma   90.00
#
_symmetry.space_group_name_H-M   'P 1'
#
loop_
_entity.id
_entity.type
_entity.pdbx_description
1 polymer ?
#
loop_
_entity_poly.entity_id
_entity_poly.type
_entity_poly.pdbx_seq_one_letter_code
_entity_poly.pdbx_strand_id
1 'polypeptide(L)'
;MRWNPWRIGPAIAFVALYVALDRTTVFFQMWAGVSAWYPPVGLALALMVGLGLEYAPVVLLAGTIASIVNYHQSPRTVTFWAVNFTVVGGYTVAAYLLRRVLREESPFQTLGDVFRYLCVSLTTAFCVGSIGALTLTWDKSVAATDYPAAALNWFIGDSVALVCLTPFLLVHVVPWLRRRAALYERPEREAVRARRGPIFSSIVGARGSLETSAQVGSLALALWIVFGSNLSQSYELFYLFFLPTIWIAVRHGMPGATYATVGLNLGAMVMLRIFPEDLHELGMLQFLMLIVSLTGLCLGALNTERENSERGLRASEARLLAMVGAIDEIVFEFDDAGIFRNVWTTNESALARPKKEILGSSISKIFGDEIARPFVETVRRVIASGRGESIEYSLPFGSEVRWFLGRVSPIQPPGEVAKTVCMTARDITARKQNEDELRRAKEAAEAASQAKSEFLANISHEFRTPMNGILGMTELILDTDINSEQREYLEMVKSSADSLLRLLSDILDFSKVEAGKVELVDHEFALAQSLAETLQVMRFRAQQKGIELRWRISAEVPERVMGDATRLRQVLVNLVGNAIKFTERGEVLVQVETQEQSKDRVVLHFRVKDSGIGIPQDKQAMIFEAFTQADSSTTRKYGGTGLGLAITTRLVTLMEGKLWVESEWGQGSTFHFTVTFGLVREESALAMRDQNREARHE
;
A
#
# COMPACT_ATOMS: atom_id res chain seq x y z
N MET A 1 -40.06 10.86 -19.54
CA MET A 1 -39.46 9.51 -19.47
C MET A 1 -39.24 8.98 -20.88
N ARG A 2 -37.99 8.82 -21.35
CA ARG A 2 -37.72 8.14 -22.62
C ARG A 2 -37.64 6.64 -22.37
N TRP A 3 -38.66 5.90 -22.74
CA TRP A 3 -38.65 4.43 -22.68
C TRP A 3 -37.65 3.92 -23.73
N ASN A 4 -36.62 3.24 -23.24
CA ASN A 4 -35.62 2.63 -24.11
C ASN A 4 -36.22 1.34 -24.72
N PRO A 5 -35.91 0.95 -25.97
CA PRO A 5 -36.51 -0.21 -26.65
C PRO A 5 -36.47 -1.51 -25.85
N TRP A 6 -35.45 -1.73 -25.04
CA TRP A 6 -35.33 -2.94 -24.20
C TRP A 6 -36.34 -3.00 -23.03
N ARG A 7 -36.97 -1.86 -22.63
CA ARG A 7 -38.00 -1.79 -21.60
C ARG A 7 -39.40 -2.09 -22.13
N ILE A 8 -39.61 -1.84 -23.42
CA ILE A 8 -40.90 -2.06 -24.09
C ILE A 8 -41.21 -3.56 -24.27
N GLY A 9 -40.20 -4.35 -24.66
CA GLY A 9 -40.36 -5.81 -24.84
C GLY A 9 -40.86 -6.53 -23.57
N PRO A 10 -40.18 -6.36 -22.43
CA PRO A 10 -40.65 -6.91 -21.15
C PRO A 10 -42.04 -6.39 -20.72
N ALA A 11 -42.38 -5.13 -21.04
CA ALA A 11 -43.71 -4.59 -20.70
C ALA A 11 -44.84 -5.27 -21.51
N ILE A 12 -44.64 -5.45 -22.80
CA ILE A 12 -45.59 -6.17 -23.66
C ILE A 12 -45.73 -7.63 -23.25
N ALA A 13 -44.61 -8.31 -23.06
CA ALA A 13 -44.60 -9.70 -22.58
C ALA A 13 -45.29 -9.85 -21.22
N PHE A 14 -45.09 -8.89 -20.33
CA PHE A 14 -45.75 -8.84 -19.05
C PHE A 14 -47.27 -8.72 -19.17
N VAL A 15 -47.77 -7.79 -19.96
CA VAL A 15 -49.22 -7.60 -20.17
C VAL A 15 -49.85 -8.88 -20.72
N ALA A 16 -49.23 -9.49 -21.75
CA ALA A 16 -49.70 -10.73 -22.34
C ALA A 16 -49.73 -11.88 -21.32
N LEU A 17 -48.66 -12.04 -20.57
CA LEU A 17 -48.54 -13.09 -19.55
C LEU A 17 -49.50 -12.85 -18.37
N TYR A 18 -49.67 -11.59 -17.92
CA TYR A 18 -50.59 -11.20 -16.90
C TYR A 18 -52.03 -11.58 -17.25
N VAL A 19 -52.52 -11.18 -18.42
CA VAL A 19 -53.86 -11.49 -18.93
C VAL A 19 -54.10 -13.00 -19.11
N ALA A 20 -53.05 -13.71 -19.62
CA ALA A 20 -53.11 -15.17 -19.75
C ALA A 20 -53.20 -15.87 -18.42
N LEU A 21 -52.35 -15.48 -17.41
CA LEU A 21 -52.43 -16.02 -16.07
C LEU A 21 -53.75 -15.68 -15.37
N ASP A 22 -54.25 -14.48 -15.53
CA ASP A 22 -55.51 -14.05 -14.95
C ASP A 22 -56.68 -14.88 -15.53
N ARG A 23 -56.68 -15.22 -16.81
CA ARG A 23 -57.68 -16.12 -17.41
C ARG A 23 -57.71 -17.49 -16.77
N THR A 24 -56.56 -18.01 -16.30
CA THR A 24 -56.53 -19.30 -15.57
C THR A 24 -57.18 -19.21 -14.21
N THR A 25 -57.26 -18.02 -13.58
CA THR A 25 -57.84 -17.84 -12.25
C THR A 25 -59.36 -17.88 -12.29
N VAL A 26 -60.00 -17.64 -13.42
CA VAL A 26 -61.45 -17.74 -13.61
C VAL A 26 -61.98 -19.13 -13.23
N PHE A 27 -61.21 -20.18 -13.45
CA PHE A 27 -61.56 -21.57 -13.06
C PHE A 27 -61.62 -21.81 -11.56
N PHE A 28 -60.93 -20.96 -10.76
CA PHE A 28 -60.83 -21.05 -9.31
C PHE A 28 -61.61 -19.92 -8.60
N GLN A 29 -62.54 -19.29 -9.32
CA GLN A 29 -63.32 -18.17 -8.80
C GLN A 29 -64.36 -18.68 -7.82
N MET A 30 -64.31 -18.18 -6.56
CA MET A 30 -65.28 -18.50 -5.50
C MET A 30 -66.40 -17.49 -5.42
N TRP A 31 -66.11 -16.21 -5.65
CA TRP A 31 -67.08 -15.10 -5.82
C TRP A 31 -66.67 -14.26 -7.02
N ALA A 32 -67.60 -13.42 -7.49
CA ALA A 32 -67.29 -12.50 -8.57
C ALA A 32 -66.07 -11.60 -8.22
N GLY A 33 -64.93 -11.87 -8.86
CA GLY A 33 -63.68 -11.13 -8.65
C GLY A 33 -62.80 -11.64 -7.49
N VAL A 34 -63.17 -12.73 -6.78
CA VAL A 34 -62.35 -13.36 -5.75
C VAL A 34 -61.97 -14.77 -6.18
N SER A 35 -60.69 -14.98 -6.42
CA SER A 35 -60.15 -16.28 -6.83
C SER A 35 -59.32 -16.89 -5.71
N ALA A 36 -59.42 -18.20 -5.61
CA ALA A 36 -58.63 -18.99 -4.68
C ALA A 36 -57.10 -18.97 -4.94
N TRP A 37 -56.69 -18.60 -6.10
CA TRP A 37 -55.28 -18.43 -6.47
C TRP A 37 -55.13 -17.34 -7.53
N TYR A 38 -54.26 -16.32 -7.25
CA TYR A 38 -54.14 -15.17 -8.10
C TYR A 38 -52.68 -14.87 -8.51
N PRO A 39 -52.08 -15.67 -9.43
CA PRO A 39 -50.69 -15.52 -9.91
C PRO A 39 -50.32 -14.15 -10.44
N PRO A 40 -51.23 -13.36 -11.08
CA PRO A 40 -50.89 -12.05 -11.61
C PRO A 40 -50.28 -11.10 -10.61
N VAL A 41 -50.66 -11.19 -9.34
CA VAL A 41 -50.11 -10.37 -8.24
C VAL A 41 -48.63 -10.68 -7.99
N GLY A 42 -48.29 -11.96 -7.97
CA GLY A 42 -46.87 -12.39 -7.82
C GLY A 42 -46.01 -11.91 -8.96
N LEU A 43 -46.53 -11.96 -10.19
CA LEU A 43 -45.84 -11.45 -11.39
C LEU A 43 -45.68 -9.91 -11.33
N ALA A 44 -46.73 -9.18 -10.90
CA ALA A 44 -46.71 -7.72 -10.79
C ALA A 44 -45.71 -7.24 -9.76
N LEU A 45 -45.72 -7.85 -8.54
CA LEU A 45 -44.78 -7.50 -7.48
C LEU A 45 -43.32 -7.79 -7.91
N ALA A 46 -43.07 -8.94 -8.56
CA ALA A 46 -41.72 -9.28 -9.05
C ALA A 46 -41.22 -8.29 -10.12
N LEU A 47 -42.08 -7.85 -11.02
CA LEU A 47 -41.78 -6.84 -12.04
C LEU A 47 -41.37 -5.51 -11.38
N MET A 48 -42.20 -4.99 -10.47
CA MET A 48 -41.95 -3.69 -9.84
C MET A 48 -40.75 -3.72 -8.88
N VAL A 49 -40.54 -4.80 -8.13
CA VAL A 49 -39.37 -4.97 -7.28
C VAL A 49 -38.12 -5.16 -8.13
N GLY A 50 -38.21 -5.99 -9.16
CA GLY A 50 -37.09 -6.41 -9.99
C GLY A 50 -36.63 -5.37 -11.01
N LEU A 51 -37.55 -4.76 -11.75
CA LEU A 51 -37.21 -3.86 -12.87
C LEU A 51 -37.47 -2.37 -12.57
N GLY A 52 -38.38 -2.05 -11.65
CA GLY A 52 -38.60 -0.67 -11.22
C GLY A 52 -40.08 -0.32 -11.01
N LEU A 53 -40.33 0.70 -10.15
CA LEU A 53 -41.69 1.20 -9.86
C LEU A 53 -42.33 1.90 -11.09
N GLU A 54 -41.55 2.27 -12.07
CA GLU A 54 -42.00 2.84 -13.34
C GLU A 54 -42.86 1.88 -14.13
N TYR A 55 -42.91 0.59 -13.79
CA TYR A 55 -43.80 -0.39 -14.39
C TYR A 55 -45.24 -0.42 -13.73
N ALA A 56 -45.51 0.35 -12.67
CA ALA A 56 -46.81 0.40 -12.05
C ALA A 56 -47.96 0.80 -13.02
N PRO A 57 -47.78 1.76 -13.96
CA PRO A 57 -48.77 2.02 -15.00
C PRO A 57 -49.02 0.84 -15.97
N VAL A 58 -47.97 0.03 -16.21
CA VAL A 58 -48.09 -1.18 -17.07
C VAL A 58 -48.88 -2.26 -16.34
N VAL A 59 -48.71 -2.40 -15.02
CA VAL A 59 -49.45 -3.30 -14.16
C VAL A 59 -50.95 -2.87 -14.14
N LEU A 60 -51.21 -1.57 -13.99
CA LEU A 60 -52.57 -1.04 -14.04
C LEU A 60 -53.24 -1.32 -15.41
N LEU A 61 -52.53 -1.10 -16.52
CA LEU A 61 -53.01 -1.41 -17.86
C LEU A 61 -53.33 -2.91 -17.99
N ALA A 62 -52.42 -3.79 -17.51
CA ALA A 62 -52.64 -5.23 -17.60
C ALA A 62 -53.86 -5.68 -16.80
N GLY A 63 -54.01 -5.18 -15.54
CA GLY A 63 -55.17 -5.46 -14.69
C GLY A 63 -56.47 -4.95 -15.31
N THR A 64 -56.46 -3.75 -15.91
CA THR A 64 -57.60 -3.18 -16.61
C THR A 64 -58.04 -4.04 -17.83
N ILE A 65 -57.05 -4.48 -18.65
CA ILE A 65 -57.31 -5.37 -19.79
C ILE A 65 -57.86 -6.71 -19.33
N ALA A 66 -57.25 -7.30 -18.28
CA ALA A 66 -57.71 -8.56 -17.72
C ALA A 66 -59.12 -8.50 -17.17
N SER A 67 -59.51 -7.44 -16.45
CA SER A 67 -60.84 -7.22 -15.93
C SER A 67 -61.87 -7.11 -17.04
N ILE A 68 -61.57 -6.47 -18.17
CA ILE A 68 -62.47 -6.35 -19.32
C ILE A 68 -62.58 -7.69 -20.09
N VAL A 69 -61.43 -8.32 -20.40
CA VAL A 69 -61.38 -9.50 -21.27
C VAL A 69 -61.83 -10.78 -20.57
N ASN A 70 -61.45 -10.99 -19.34
CA ASN A 70 -61.69 -12.25 -18.63
C ASN A 70 -62.98 -12.23 -17.80
N TYR A 71 -63.35 -11.06 -17.25
CA TYR A 71 -64.52 -10.94 -16.33
C TYR A 71 -65.68 -10.12 -16.96
N HIS A 72 -65.51 -9.59 -18.14
CA HIS A 72 -66.50 -8.78 -18.85
C HIS A 72 -67.02 -7.58 -18.05
N GLN A 73 -66.14 -7.07 -17.12
CA GLN A 73 -66.47 -5.93 -16.32
C GLN A 73 -66.48 -4.63 -17.09
N SER A 74 -67.45 -3.78 -16.78
CA SER A 74 -67.59 -2.48 -17.45
C SER A 74 -66.64 -1.43 -16.84
N PRO A 75 -65.75 -0.78 -17.62
CA PRO A 75 -64.91 0.30 -17.13
C PRO A 75 -65.68 1.57 -16.74
N ARG A 76 -67.03 1.57 -16.87
CA ARG A 76 -67.88 2.69 -16.50
C ARG A 76 -68.29 2.66 -15.00
N THR A 77 -68.01 1.58 -14.28
CA THR A 77 -68.38 1.46 -12.85
C THR A 77 -67.26 2.02 -11.99
N VAL A 78 -67.61 2.64 -10.86
CA VAL A 78 -66.63 3.14 -9.87
C VAL A 78 -65.86 1.99 -9.21
N THR A 79 -66.58 0.88 -8.95
CA THR A 79 -66.03 -0.35 -8.36
C THR A 79 -64.88 -0.93 -9.21
N PHE A 80 -65.03 -0.93 -10.55
CA PHE A 80 -63.97 -1.37 -11.44
C PHE A 80 -62.64 -0.65 -11.20
N TRP A 81 -62.68 0.67 -11.11
CA TRP A 81 -61.45 1.47 -10.88
C TRP A 81 -61.00 1.37 -9.46
N ALA A 82 -61.92 1.33 -8.46
CA ALA A 82 -61.57 1.23 -7.06
C ALA A 82 -60.78 -0.06 -6.75
N VAL A 83 -61.22 -1.21 -7.28
CA VAL A 83 -60.52 -2.49 -7.13
C VAL A 83 -59.15 -2.45 -7.83
N ASN A 84 -59.08 -2.02 -9.10
CA ASN A 84 -57.82 -1.97 -9.81
C ASN A 84 -56.78 -1.02 -9.15
N PHE A 85 -57.19 0.16 -8.69
CA PHE A 85 -56.32 1.08 -7.98
C PHE A 85 -55.89 0.55 -6.62
N THR A 86 -56.77 -0.14 -5.90
CA THR A 86 -56.42 -0.78 -4.61
C THR A 86 -55.35 -1.83 -4.79
N VAL A 87 -55.49 -2.72 -5.77
CA VAL A 87 -54.52 -3.77 -6.07
C VAL A 87 -53.17 -3.18 -6.50
N VAL A 88 -53.20 -2.33 -7.54
CA VAL A 88 -51.97 -1.77 -8.08
C VAL A 88 -51.28 -0.83 -7.09
N GLY A 89 -52.05 0.01 -6.39
CA GLY A 89 -51.54 0.94 -5.38
C GLY A 89 -50.89 0.20 -4.18
N GLY A 90 -51.60 -0.80 -3.65
CA GLY A 90 -51.09 -1.62 -2.52
C GLY A 90 -49.77 -2.32 -2.90
N TYR A 91 -49.70 -2.99 -4.05
CA TYR A 91 -48.49 -3.70 -4.46
C TYR A 91 -47.37 -2.76 -4.95
N THR A 92 -47.70 -1.55 -5.39
CA THR A 92 -46.69 -0.51 -5.63
C THR A 92 -46.01 -0.06 -4.34
N VAL A 93 -46.81 0.15 -3.27
CA VAL A 93 -46.25 0.45 -1.94
C VAL A 93 -45.42 -0.71 -1.42
N ALA A 94 -45.86 -1.96 -1.56
CA ALA A 94 -45.08 -3.13 -1.21
C ALA A 94 -43.75 -3.20 -1.97
N ALA A 95 -43.80 -2.98 -3.26
CA ALA A 95 -42.58 -2.96 -4.10
C ALA A 95 -41.60 -1.85 -3.67
N TYR A 96 -42.12 -0.67 -3.35
CA TYR A 96 -41.30 0.43 -2.85
C TYR A 96 -40.60 0.07 -1.52
N LEU A 97 -41.32 -0.53 -0.56
CA LEU A 97 -40.75 -0.96 0.71
C LEU A 97 -39.71 -2.08 0.50
N LEU A 98 -40.04 -3.08 -0.31
CA LEU A 98 -39.18 -4.21 -0.59
C LEU A 98 -37.87 -3.79 -1.29
N ARG A 99 -37.90 -2.85 -2.23
CA ARG A 99 -36.70 -2.29 -2.86
C ARG A 99 -35.76 -1.57 -1.91
N ARG A 100 -36.27 -1.04 -0.80
CA ARG A 100 -35.43 -0.42 0.26
C ARG A 100 -34.77 -1.44 1.17
N VAL A 101 -35.40 -2.61 1.33
CA VAL A 101 -35.04 -3.59 2.35
C VAL A 101 -34.30 -4.79 1.77
N LEU A 102 -34.63 -5.19 0.54
CA LEU A 102 -33.96 -6.30 -0.15
C LEU A 102 -32.76 -5.81 -0.97
N ARG A 103 -31.73 -6.65 -1.04
CA ARG A 103 -30.56 -6.40 -1.88
C ARG A 103 -30.90 -6.58 -3.36
N GLU A 104 -30.54 -5.62 -4.19
CA GLU A 104 -30.91 -5.63 -5.62
C GLU A 104 -30.34 -6.82 -6.41
N GLU A 105 -29.10 -7.25 -6.11
CA GLU A 105 -28.43 -8.33 -6.87
C GLU A 105 -28.77 -9.74 -6.36
N SER A 106 -29.13 -9.88 -5.10
CA SER A 106 -29.38 -11.18 -4.46
C SER A 106 -30.39 -11.04 -3.33
N PRO A 107 -31.69 -11.06 -3.62
CA PRO A 107 -32.73 -10.62 -2.70
C PRO A 107 -32.96 -11.53 -1.48
N PHE A 108 -32.54 -12.80 -1.49
CA PHE A 108 -32.83 -13.78 -0.44
C PHE A 108 -31.56 -14.53 -0.01
N GLN A 109 -30.59 -13.81 0.55
CA GLN A 109 -29.32 -14.37 1.02
C GLN A 109 -29.37 -14.89 2.45
N THR A 110 -30.27 -14.34 3.24
CA THR A 110 -30.43 -14.65 4.66
C THR A 110 -31.89 -14.95 5.02
N LEU A 111 -32.11 -15.66 6.14
CA LEU A 111 -33.41 -15.85 6.69
C LEU A 111 -34.11 -14.50 7.02
N GLY A 112 -33.34 -13.50 7.45
CA GLY A 112 -33.84 -12.15 7.71
C GLY A 112 -34.39 -11.47 6.46
N ASP A 113 -33.83 -11.72 5.27
CA ASP A 113 -34.35 -11.19 4.00
C ASP A 113 -35.70 -11.79 3.65
N VAL A 114 -35.84 -13.11 3.84
CA VAL A 114 -37.12 -13.81 3.63
C VAL A 114 -38.18 -13.33 4.60
N PHE A 115 -37.83 -13.19 5.88
CA PHE A 115 -38.79 -12.68 6.89
C PHE A 115 -39.30 -11.27 6.58
N ARG A 116 -38.39 -10.35 6.22
CA ARG A 116 -38.77 -8.99 5.81
C ARG A 116 -39.64 -8.97 4.57
N TYR A 117 -39.32 -9.82 3.59
CA TYR A 117 -40.15 -9.99 2.39
C TYR A 117 -41.54 -10.49 2.74
N LEU A 118 -41.67 -11.51 3.57
CA LEU A 118 -42.93 -12.11 3.99
C LEU A 118 -43.78 -11.10 4.78
N CYS A 119 -43.20 -10.39 5.73
CA CYS A 119 -43.91 -9.36 6.50
C CYS A 119 -44.54 -8.31 5.58
N VAL A 120 -43.78 -7.75 4.63
CA VAL A 120 -44.30 -6.72 3.72
C VAL A 120 -45.37 -7.31 2.79
N SER A 121 -45.09 -8.46 2.21
CA SER A 121 -45.95 -9.08 1.20
C SER A 121 -47.29 -9.55 1.78
N LEU A 122 -47.27 -10.26 2.92
CA LEU A 122 -48.46 -10.78 3.57
C LEU A 122 -49.30 -9.65 4.17
N THR A 123 -48.68 -8.65 4.80
CA THR A 123 -49.42 -7.48 5.30
C THR A 123 -50.12 -6.73 4.16
N THR A 124 -49.43 -6.56 3.04
CA THR A 124 -50.04 -5.93 1.86
C THR A 124 -51.17 -6.76 1.29
N ALA A 125 -51.01 -8.09 1.16
CA ALA A 125 -52.07 -8.98 0.71
C ALA A 125 -53.33 -8.90 1.61
N PHE A 126 -53.10 -8.86 2.94
CA PHE A 126 -54.18 -8.68 3.88
C PHE A 126 -54.94 -7.35 3.71
N CYS A 127 -54.20 -6.25 3.60
CA CYS A 127 -54.80 -4.92 3.38
C CYS A 127 -55.55 -4.84 2.04
N VAL A 128 -54.92 -5.31 0.96
CA VAL A 128 -55.50 -5.28 -0.40
C VAL A 128 -56.76 -6.19 -0.44
N GLY A 129 -56.70 -7.39 0.11
CA GLY A 129 -57.82 -8.32 0.15
C GLY A 129 -58.99 -7.78 0.98
N SER A 130 -58.72 -7.19 2.15
CA SER A 130 -59.73 -6.59 2.99
C SER A 130 -60.43 -5.39 2.33
N ILE A 131 -59.65 -4.45 1.74
CA ILE A 131 -60.19 -3.27 1.04
C ILE A 131 -60.94 -3.69 -0.25
N GLY A 132 -60.38 -4.63 -1.00
CA GLY A 132 -60.99 -5.16 -2.21
C GLY A 132 -62.33 -5.85 -1.94
N ALA A 133 -62.40 -6.75 -0.95
CA ALA A 133 -63.62 -7.40 -0.52
C ALA A 133 -64.69 -6.39 -0.01
N LEU A 134 -64.27 -5.35 0.74
CA LEU A 134 -65.12 -4.28 1.19
C LEU A 134 -65.73 -3.51 0.00
N THR A 135 -64.93 -3.24 -1.04
CA THR A 135 -65.39 -2.57 -2.26
C THR A 135 -66.43 -3.39 -3.00
N LEU A 136 -66.25 -4.73 -3.10
CA LEU A 136 -67.19 -5.65 -3.71
C LEU A 136 -68.49 -5.80 -2.88
N THR A 137 -68.37 -5.71 -1.55
CA THR A 137 -69.52 -5.74 -0.65
C THR A 137 -70.36 -4.46 -0.80
N TRP A 138 -69.74 -3.30 -0.97
CA TRP A 138 -70.43 -2.04 -1.24
C TRP A 138 -71.22 -2.08 -2.56
N ASP A 139 -70.66 -2.67 -3.58
CA ASP A 139 -71.34 -2.82 -4.90
C ASP A 139 -72.34 -3.96 -4.89
N LYS A 140 -72.59 -4.63 -3.78
CA LYS A 140 -73.48 -5.78 -3.65
C LYS A 140 -73.10 -7.00 -4.49
N SER A 141 -71.88 -7.04 -5.04
CA SER A 141 -71.34 -8.20 -5.75
C SER A 141 -71.01 -9.35 -4.78
N VAL A 142 -70.74 -9.04 -3.51
CA VAL A 142 -70.57 -9.96 -2.40
C VAL A 142 -71.56 -9.59 -1.31
N ALA A 143 -72.31 -10.59 -0.70
CA ALA A 143 -73.19 -10.33 0.40
C ALA A 143 -72.38 -9.86 1.61
N ALA A 144 -72.96 -8.97 2.43
CA ALA A 144 -72.29 -8.46 3.63
C ALA A 144 -71.94 -9.56 4.65
N THR A 145 -72.74 -10.63 4.68
CA THR A 145 -72.50 -11.85 5.48
C THR A 145 -71.27 -12.62 5.05
N ASP A 146 -70.90 -12.53 3.77
CA ASP A 146 -69.83 -13.30 3.16
C ASP A 146 -68.52 -12.51 3.11
N TYR A 147 -68.52 -11.22 3.54
CA TYR A 147 -67.34 -10.36 3.55
C TYR A 147 -66.12 -11.00 4.21
N PRO A 148 -66.23 -11.61 5.44
CA PRO A 148 -65.04 -12.20 6.09
C PRO A 148 -64.44 -13.36 5.26
N ALA A 149 -65.28 -14.18 4.70
CA ALA A 149 -64.85 -15.31 3.86
C ALA A 149 -64.23 -14.84 2.53
N ALA A 150 -64.82 -13.84 1.90
CA ALA A 150 -64.28 -13.24 0.67
C ALA A 150 -62.94 -12.56 0.93
N ALA A 151 -62.80 -11.79 2.00
CA ALA A 151 -61.53 -11.16 2.38
C ALA A 151 -60.43 -12.18 2.71
N LEU A 152 -60.80 -13.27 3.44
CA LEU A 152 -59.85 -14.33 3.76
C LEU A 152 -59.39 -15.09 2.51
N ASN A 153 -60.31 -15.45 1.62
CA ASN A 153 -59.94 -16.16 0.38
C ASN A 153 -59.09 -15.27 -0.55
N TRP A 154 -59.41 -13.98 -0.65
CA TRP A 154 -58.55 -13.03 -1.37
C TRP A 154 -57.14 -12.98 -0.80
N PHE A 155 -57.01 -12.78 0.54
CA PHE A 155 -55.74 -12.79 1.24
C PHE A 155 -54.94 -14.08 1.00
N ILE A 156 -55.57 -15.25 1.10
CA ILE A 156 -54.89 -16.54 0.88
C ILE A 156 -54.43 -16.67 -0.57
N GLY A 157 -55.30 -16.34 -1.54
CA GLY A 157 -55.01 -16.42 -2.96
C GLY A 157 -53.81 -15.57 -3.39
N ASP A 158 -53.79 -14.31 -2.92
CA ASP A 158 -52.67 -13.40 -3.14
C ASP A 158 -51.41 -13.88 -2.42
N SER A 159 -51.54 -14.33 -1.17
CA SER A 159 -50.40 -14.80 -0.36
C SER A 159 -49.71 -16.01 -0.97
N VAL A 160 -50.46 -16.99 -1.48
CA VAL A 160 -49.87 -18.14 -2.20
C VAL A 160 -49.08 -17.68 -3.41
N ALA A 161 -49.62 -16.78 -4.21
CA ALA A 161 -48.94 -16.24 -5.37
C ALA A 161 -47.65 -15.46 -5.02
N LEU A 162 -47.73 -14.64 -3.97
CA LEU A 162 -46.58 -13.87 -3.48
C LEU A 162 -45.49 -14.75 -2.90
N VAL A 163 -45.81 -15.77 -2.13
CA VAL A 163 -44.84 -16.65 -1.51
C VAL A 163 -44.22 -17.62 -2.51
N CYS A 164 -44.95 -18.03 -3.51
CA CYS A 164 -44.54 -19.01 -4.50
C CYS A 164 -43.85 -18.35 -5.73
N LEU A 165 -44.61 -17.49 -6.45
CA LEU A 165 -44.19 -16.98 -7.77
C LEU A 165 -43.21 -15.83 -7.68
N THR A 166 -43.38 -14.89 -6.77
CA THR A 166 -42.54 -13.70 -6.67
C THR A 166 -41.07 -14.06 -6.35
N PRO A 167 -40.76 -14.90 -5.33
CA PRO A 167 -39.38 -15.29 -5.05
C PRO A 167 -38.69 -16.02 -6.22
N PHE A 168 -39.44 -16.90 -6.87
CA PHE A 168 -38.95 -17.57 -8.07
C PHE A 168 -38.55 -16.57 -9.16
N LEU A 169 -39.41 -15.63 -9.47
CA LEU A 169 -39.15 -14.60 -10.49
C LEU A 169 -37.96 -13.72 -10.09
N LEU A 170 -37.88 -13.31 -8.83
CA LEU A 170 -36.77 -12.47 -8.34
C LEU A 170 -35.42 -13.21 -8.31
N VAL A 171 -35.41 -14.50 -8.07
CA VAL A 171 -34.19 -15.31 -8.03
C VAL A 171 -33.73 -15.73 -9.42
N HIS A 172 -34.64 -16.06 -10.33
CA HIS A 172 -34.29 -16.68 -11.61
C HIS A 172 -34.50 -15.78 -12.83
N VAL A 173 -35.66 -15.10 -12.92
CA VAL A 173 -36.07 -14.37 -14.13
C VAL A 173 -35.52 -12.95 -14.14
N VAL A 174 -35.67 -12.23 -13.05
CA VAL A 174 -35.22 -10.83 -12.96
C VAL A 174 -33.71 -10.68 -13.18
N PRO A 175 -32.83 -11.52 -12.58
CA PRO A 175 -31.40 -11.42 -12.87
C PRO A 175 -31.04 -11.70 -14.34
N TRP A 176 -31.76 -12.62 -14.97
CA TRP A 176 -31.60 -12.92 -16.40
C TRP A 176 -32.03 -11.72 -17.28
N LEU A 177 -33.17 -11.09 -16.98
CA LEU A 177 -33.65 -9.89 -17.68
C LEU A 177 -32.66 -8.74 -17.52
N ARG A 178 -32.18 -8.49 -16.31
CA ARG A 178 -31.19 -7.44 -16.02
C ARG A 178 -29.87 -7.66 -16.78
N ARG A 179 -29.37 -8.91 -16.85
CA ARG A 179 -28.17 -9.24 -17.63
C ARG A 179 -28.35 -8.97 -19.11
N ARG A 180 -29.51 -9.32 -19.67
CA ARG A 180 -29.83 -9.00 -21.07
C ARG A 180 -29.93 -7.50 -21.33
N ALA A 181 -30.50 -6.75 -20.42
CA ALA A 181 -30.55 -5.30 -20.48
C ALA A 181 -29.15 -4.65 -20.45
N ALA A 182 -28.29 -5.13 -19.54
CA ALA A 182 -26.91 -4.63 -19.41
C ALA A 182 -26.04 -4.95 -20.65
N LEU A 183 -26.23 -6.12 -21.27
CA LEU A 183 -25.57 -6.47 -22.54
C LEU A 183 -25.96 -5.53 -23.67
N TYR A 184 -27.19 -5.01 -23.66
CA TYR A 184 -27.65 -4.06 -24.65
C TYR A 184 -27.07 -2.64 -24.45
N GLU A 185 -26.89 -2.23 -23.20
CA GLU A 185 -26.40 -0.89 -22.85
C GLU A 185 -24.84 -0.76 -22.89
N ARG A 186 -24.10 -1.84 -22.64
CA ARG A 186 -22.61 -1.84 -22.58
C ARG A 186 -21.99 -3.17 -23.04
N PRO A 187 -21.96 -3.42 -24.36
CA PRO A 187 -21.54 -4.73 -24.89
C PRO A 187 -20.06 -5.09 -24.61
N GLU A 188 -19.14 -4.12 -24.53
CA GLU A 188 -17.71 -4.41 -24.42
C GLU A 188 -17.23 -4.77 -23.00
N ARG A 189 -17.86 -4.25 -21.94
CA ARG A 189 -17.43 -4.51 -20.55
C ARG A 189 -17.99 -5.81 -19.96
N GLU A 190 -19.11 -6.30 -20.45
CA GLU A 190 -19.77 -7.50 -19.92
C GLU A 190 -19.46 -8.77 -20.68
N ALA A 191 -18.95 -8.71 -21.91
CA ALA A 191 -18.47 -9.92 -22.62
C ALA A 191 -17.40 -10.70 -21.84
N VAL A 192 -16.61 -10.03 -21.02
CA VAL A 192 -15.62 -10.63 -20.13
C VAL A 192 -16.26 -11.26 -18.87
N ARG A 193 -17.38 -10.71 -18.37
CA ARG A 193 -18.13 -11.26 -17.21
C ARG A 193 -19.09 -12.38 -17.60
N ALA A 194 -19.58 -12.37 -18.84
CA ALA A 194 -20.52 -13.39 -19.35
C ALA A 194 -19.90 -14.78 -19.57
N ARG A 195 -18.57 -14.94 -19.48
CA ARG A 195 -17.90 -16.25 -19.49
C ARG A 195 -18.10 -17.09 -18.21
N ARG A 196 -18.71 -16.53 -17.15
CA ARG A 196 -19.25 -17.35 -16.06
C ARG A 196 -20.65 -17.79 -16.49
N GLY A 197 -20.72 -19.04 -16.97
CA GLY A 197 -21.87 -19.65 -17.61
C GLY A 197 -23.19 -19.55 -16.82
N PRO A 198 -24.32 -19.89 -17.45
CA PRO A 198 -25.65 -19.83 -16.86
C PRO A 198 -25.73 -20.75 -15.64
N ILE A 199 -26.45 -20.30 -14.61
CA ILE A 199 -26.72 -21.02 -13.36
C ILE A 199 -27.31 -22.44 -13.60
N PHE A 200 -27.87 -22.69 -14.77
CA PHE A 200 -28.36 -24.00 -15.20
C PHE A 200 -27.29 -25.06 -15.39
N SER A 201 -26.04 -24.70 -15.65
CA SER A 201 -24.97 -25.69 -15.87
C SER A 201 -24.37 -26.29 -14.59
N SER A 202 -24.61 -25.69 -13.43
CA SER A 202 -24.12 -26.21 -12.16
C SER A 202 -25.02 -27.30 -11.55
N ILE A 203 -26.23 -27.49 -12.08
CA ILE A 203 -27.18 -28.51 -11.63
C ILE A 203 -27.02 -29.84 -12.42
N VAL A 204 -26.38 -29.80 -13.58
CA VAL A 204 -26.30 -30.91 -14.54
C VAL A 204 -24.86 -31.44 -14.68
N GLY A 205 -24.22 -31.85 -13.58
CA GLY A 205 -23.15 -32.87 -13.63
C GLY A 205 -23.77 -34.27 -13.67
N ALA A 206 -23.15 -35.24 -14.33
CA ALA A 206 -23.74 -36.57 -14.56
C ALA A 206 -24.26 -37.29 -13.27
N ARG A 207 -23.72 -36.98 -12.08
CA ARG A 207 -24.27 -37.41 -10.77
C ARG A 207 -25.43 -36.55 -10.28
N GLY A 208 -25.48 -35.26 -10.68
CA GLY A 208 -26.58 -34.33 -10.35
C GLY A 208 -27.83 -34.58 -11.14
N SER A 209 -27.78 -35.18 -12.34
CA SER A 209 -28.96 -35.47 -13.16
C SER A 209 -29.86 -36.54 -12.54
N LEU A 210 -29.31 -37.58 -11.92
CA LEU A 210 -30.08 -38.65 -11.30
C LEU A 210 -30.79 -38.16 -10.02
N GLU A 211 -30.10 -37.38 -9.19
CA GLU A 211 -30.66 -36.76 -7.98
C GLU A 211 -31.77 -35.77 -8.35
N THR A 212 -31.56 -34.91 -9.33
CA THR A 212 -32.57 -33.95 -9.80
C THR A 212 -33.77 -34.68 -10.38
N SER A 213 -33.59 -35.76 -11.14
CA SER A 213 -34.68 -36.60 -11.64
C SER A 213 -35.46 -37.26 -10.51
N ALA A 214 -34.78 -37.77 -9.48
CA ALA A 214 -35.42 -38.31 -8.28
C ALA A 214 -36.22 -37.26 -7.52
N GLN A 215 -35.72 -36.05 -7.40
CA GLN A 215 -36.43 -34.93 -6.76
C GLN A 215 -37.68 -34.49 -7.52
N VAL A 216 -37.57 -34.35 -8.85
CA VAL A 216 -38.74 -34.07 -9.69
C VAL A 216 -39.72 -35.23 -9.66
N GLY A 217 -39.22 -36.45 -9.70
CA GLY A 217 -40.05 -37.66 -9.57
C GLY A 217 -40.79 -37.76 -8.23
N SER A 218 -40.12 -37.39 -7.14
CA SER A 218 -40.74 -37.38 -5.80
C SER A 218 -41.85 -36.34 -5.69
N LEU A 219 -41.67 -35.17 -6.31
CA LEU A 219 -42.69 -34.12 -6.37
C LEU A 219 -43.89 -34.56 -7.19
N ALA A 220 -43.64 -35.14 -8.38
CA ALA A 220 -44.70 -35.69 -9.25
C ALA A 220 -45.46 -36.84 -8.58
N LEU A 221 -44.72 -37.73 -7.89
CA LEU A 221 -45.32 -38.82 -7.13
C LEU A 221 -46.19 -38.32 -5.96
N ALA A 222 -45.72 -37.32 -5.23
CA ALA A 222 -46.54 -36.73 -4.15
C ALA A 222 -47.84 -36.11 -4.68
N LEU A 223 -47.76 -35.37 -5.81
CA LEU A 223 -48.93 -34.85 -6.49
C LEU A 223 -49.91 -35.95 -6.95
N TRP A 224 -49.37 -37.02 -7.54
CA TRP A 224 -50.20 -38.14 -7.99
C TRP A 224 -50.85 -38.87 -6.82
N ILE A 225 -50.14 -39.14 -5.71
CA ILE A 225 -50.71 -39.78 -4.54
C ILE A 225 -51.84 -38.92 -3.92
N VAL A 226 -51.62 -37.62 -3.83
CA VAL A 226 -52.59 -36.70 -3.19
C VAL A 226 -53.87 -36.55 -4.04
N PHE A 227 -53.72 -36.33 -5.36
CA PHE A 227 -54.87 -36.03 -6.22
C PHE A 227 -55.37 -37.21 -7.06
N GLY A 228 -54.51 -38.16 -7.41
CA GLY A 228 -54.82 -39.22 -8.36
C GLY A 228 -55.11 -40.58 -7.74
N SER A 229 -54.90 -40.76 -6.42
CA SER A 229 -55.15 -42.02 -5.73
C SER A 229 -56.42 -41.94 -4.85
N ASN A 230 -57.19 -43.03 -4.84
CA ASN A 230 -58.37 -43.15 -3.91
C ASN A 230 -57.96 -43.18 -2.42
N LEU A 231 -56.67 -43.16 -2.13
CA LEU A 231 -56.13 -43.14 -0.75
C LEU A 231 -56.33 -41.78 -0.05
N SER A 232 -56.49 -40.70 -0.81
CA SER A 232 -56.66 -39.33 -0.23
C SER A 232 -58.00 -39.15 0.41
N GLN A 233 -59.04 -39.84 -0.01
CA GLN A 233 -60.38 -39.75 0.59
C GLN A 233 -60.46 -40.32 2.01
N SER A 234 -59.51 -41.11 2.42
CA SER A 234 -59.50 -41.75 3.77
C SER A 234 -58.43 -41.18 4.70
N TYR A 235 -57.48 -40.43 4.19
CA TYR A 235 -56.33 -39.88 4.93
C TYR A 235 -55.95 -38.54 4.36
N GLU A 236 -55.76 -37.53 5.16
CA GLU A 236 -55.30 -36.18 4.78
C GLU A 236 -53.81 -36.23 4.33
N LEU A 237 -53.50 -36.80 3.16
CA LEU A 237 -52.16 -37.05 2.65
C LEU A 237 -51.42 -35.82 2.13
N PHE A 238 -52.03 -34.66 2.23
CA PHE A 238 -51.43 -33.36 1.79
C PHE A 238 -50.08 -33.07 2.43
N TYR A 239 -49.79 -33.62 3.62
CA TYR A 239 -48.49 -33.49 4.29
C TYR A 239 -47.34 -34.09 3.52
N LEU A 240 -47.58 -34.97 2.54
CA LEU A 240 -46.58 -35.53 1.67
C LEU A 240 -45.81 -34.48 0.84
N PHE A 241 -46.41 -33.29 0.63
CA PHE A 241 -45.76 -32.21 -0.09
C PHE A 241 -44.56 -31.63 0.64
N PHE A 242 -44.45 -31.77 1.96
CA PHE A 242 -43.31 -31.35 2.73
C PHE A 242 -42.04 -32.11 2.38
N LEU A 243 -42.12 -33.41 2.14
CA LEU A 243 -40.95 -34.26 1.93
C LEU A 243 -40.09 -33.82 0.72
N PRO A 244 -40.62 -33.72 -0.52
CA PRO A 244 -39.86 -33.29 -1.66
C PRO A 244 -39.45 -31.82 -1.53
N THR A 245 -40.28 -30.97 -0.97
CA THR A 245 -39.98 -29.53 -0.80
C THR A 245 -38.82 -29.33 0.16
N ILE A 246 -38.82 -29.99 1.32
CA ILE A 246 -37.72 -29.95 2.29
C ILE A 246 -36.45 -30.51 1.68
N TRP A 247 -36.52 -31.67 1.03
CA TRP A 247 -35.36 -32.31 0.41
C TRP A 247 -34.68 -31.37 -0.62
N ILE A 248 -35.47 -30.77 -1.53
CA ILE A 248 -34.97 -29.84 -2.55
C ILE A 248 -34.40 -28.56 -1.90
N ALA A 249 -35.11 -28.00 -0.91
CA ALA A 249 -34.68 -26.77 -0.22
C ALA A 249 -33.37 -26.95 0.57
N VAL A 250 -33.23 -28.08 1.27
CA VAL A 250 -32.01 -28.38 2.04
C VAL A 250 -30.83 -28.70 1.09
N ARG A 251 -31.10 -29.31 -0.06
CA ARG A 251 -30.01 -29.69 -0.98
C ARG A 251 -29.52 -28.55 -1.87
N HIS A 252 -30.42 -27.70 -2.33
CA HIS A 252 -30.13 -26.68 -3.34
C HIS A 252 -30.31 -25.24 -2.83
N GLY A 253 -30.60 -25.06 -1.53
CA GLY A 253 -30.81 -23.74 -0.94
C GLY A 253 -31.99 -22.99 -1.55
N MET A 254 -31.92 -21.65 -1.53
CA MET A 254 -32.97 -20.77 -2.01
C MET A 254 -33.37 -20.99 -3.48
N PRO A 255 -32.46 -21.22 -4.44
CA PRO A 255 -32.84 -21.55 -5.81
C PRO A 255 -33.68 -22.82 -5.91
N GLY A 256 -33.28 -23.89 -5.21
CA GLY A 256 -34.06 -25.13 -5.20
C GLY A 256 -35.43 -24.98 -4.56
N ALA A 257 -35.49 -24.30 -3.42
CA ALA A 257 -36.76 -24.03 -2.72
C ALA A 257 -37.79 -23.30 -3.59
N THR A 258 -37.34 -22.30 -4.35
CA THR A 258 -38.23 -21.55 -5.27
C THR A 258 -38.72 -22.40 -6.46
N TYR A 259 -37.88 -23.32 -6.99
CA TYR A 259 -38.34 -24.28 -8.00
C TYR A 259 -39.34 -25.28 -7.43
N ALA A 260 -39.10 -25.81 -6.23
CA ALA A 260 -39.97 -26.77 -5.58
C ALA A 260 -41.34 -26.16 -5.29
N THR A 261 -41.39 -24.94 -4.73
CA THR A 261 -42.64 -24.25 -4.39
C THR A 261 -43.46 -23.91 -5.63
N VAL A 262 -42.85 -23.42 -6.70
CA VAL A 262 -43.53 -23.15 -7.99
C VAL A 262 -44.00 -24.45 -8.63
N GLY A 263 -43.16 -25.46 -8.69
CA GLY A 263 -43.49 -26.77 -9.26
C GLY A 263 -44.65 -27.45 -8.54
N LEU A 264 -44.66 -27.39 -7.18
CA LEU A 264 -45.74 -27.89 -6.38
C LEU A 264 -47.07 -27.16 -6.65
N ASN A 265 -47.07 -25.82 -6.62
CA ASN A 265 -48.27 -25.02 -6.81
C ASN A 265 -48.83 -25.16 -8.23
N LEU A 266 -47.97 -25.13 -9.28
CA LEU A 266 -48.41 -25.39 -10.66
C LEU A 266 -48.89 -26.83 -10.85
N GLY A 267 -48.18 -27.82 -10.26
CA GLY A 267 -48.59 -29.19 -10.30
C GLY A 267 -49.94 -29.45 -9.67
N ALA A 268 -50.18 -28.90 -8.46
CA ALA A 268 -51.44 -29.00 -7.78
C ALA A 268 -52.60 -28.38 -8.58
N MET A 269 -52.34 -27.25 -9.23
CA MET A 269 -53.33 -26.60 -10.08
C MET A 269 -53.71 -27.45 -11.30
N VAL A 270 -52.69 -28.09 -11.93
CA VAL A 270 -52.95 -29.03 -13.05
C VAL A 270 -53.74 -30.24 -12.59
N MET A 271 -53.38 -30.79 -11.41
CA MET A 271 -54.08 -31.94 -10.84
C MET A 271 -55.53 -31.64 -10.46
N LEU A 272 -55.83 -30.52 -9.85
CA LEU A 272 -57.19 -30.03 -9.58
C LEU A 272 -58.02 -29.88 -10.86
N ARG A 273 -57.38 -29.59 -12.01
CA ARG A 273 -58.07 -29.48 -13.30
C ARG A 273 -58.41 -30.86 -13.87
N ILE A 274 -57.55 -31.85 -13.60
CA ILE A 274 -57.73 -33.26 -14.08
C ILE A 274 -58.69 -34.02 -13.17
N PHE A 275 -58.58 -33.81 -11.86
CA PHE A 275 -59.39 -34.46 -10.80
C PHE A 275 -60.14 -33.35 -10.06
N PRO A 276 -61.37 -32.93 -10.50
CA PRO A 276 -62.12 -31.91 -9.80
C PRO A 276 -62.58 -32.42 -8.45
N GLU A 277 -62.15 -31.78 -7.39
CA GLU A 277 -62.63 -32.00 -6.01
C GLU A 277 -63.69 -30.98 -5.62
N ASP A 278 -64.45 -31.23 -4.56
CA ASP A 278 -65.45 -30.30 -4.05
C ASP A 278 -64.81 -28.99 -3.55
N LEU A 279 -65.39 -27.86 -3.93
CA LEU A 279 -64.89 -26.51 -3.64
C LEU A 279 -64.70 -26.21 -2.13
N HIS A 280 -65.32 -27.04 -1.23
CA HIS A 280 -65.17 -26.87 0.21
C HIS A 280 -63.76 -27.24 0.75
N GLU A 281 -63.04 -28.13 0.10
CA GLU A 281 -61.69 -28.55 0.52
C GLU A 281 -60.59 -27.66 -0.05
N LEU A 282 -60.91 -26.80 -1.05
CA LEU A 282 -59.94 -25.96 -1.76
C LEU A 282 -59.26 -24.96 -0.84
N GLY A 283 -59.97 -24.40 0.16
CA GLY A 283 -59.38 -23.44 1.12
C GLY A 283 -58.33 -24.09 2.05
N MET A 284 -58.58 -25.33 2.49
CA MET A 284 -57.63 -26.06 3.32
C MET A 284 -56.36 -26.41 2.55
N LEU A 285 -56.48 -26.84 1.30
CA LEU A 285 -55.37 -27.13 0.41
C LEU A 285 -54.49 -25.89 0.17
N GLN A 286 -55.12 -24.73 -0.09
CA GLN A 286 -54.39 -23.48 -0.30
C GLN A 286 -53.57 -23.04 0.92
N PHE A 287 -54.19 -23.16 2.10
CA PHE A 287 -53.53 -22.83 3.36
C PHE A 287 -52.31 -23.75 3.57
N LEU A 288 -52.45 -25.05 3.29
CA LEU A 288 -51.35 -25.99 3.36
C LEU A 288 -50.25 -25.65 2.34
N MET A 289 -50.60 -25.32 1.08
CA MET A 289 -49.65 -24.91 0.05
C MET A 289 -48.88 -23.65 0.44
N LEU A 290 -49.56 -22.71 1.10
CA LEU A 290 -48.91 -21.53 1.67
C LEU A 290 -47.89 -21.93 2.73
N ILE A 291 -48.25 -22.83 3.66
CA ILE A 291 -47.37 -23.30 4.73
C ILE A 291 -46.15 -24.06 4.14
N VAL A 292 -46.38 -24.97 3.19
CA VAL A 292 -45.28 -25.74 2.53
C VAL A 292 -44.36 -24.81 1.79
N SER A 293 -44.90 -23.82 1.04
CA SER A 293 -44.10 -22.82 0.34
C SER A 293 -43.27 -21.95 1.29
N LEU A 294 -43.89 -21.51 2.40
CA LEU A 294 -43.23 -20.76 3.44
C LEU A 294 -42.07 -21.54 4.07
N THR A 295 -42.32 -22.81 4.41
CA THR A 295 -41.34 -23.73 4.99
C THR A 295 -40.18 -23.93 4.01
N GLY A 296 -40.49 -24.16 2.73
CA GLY A 296 -39.49 -24.31 1.68
C GLY A 296 -38.57 -23.08 1.53
N LEU A 297 -39.17 -21.88 1.51
CA LEU A 297 -38.41 -20.63 1.42
C LEU A 297 -37.53 -20.40 2.66
N CYS A 298 -38.06 -20.61 3.87
CA CYS A 298 -37.28 -20.47 5.09
C CYS A 298 -36.08 -21.44 5.15
N LEU A 299 -36.30 -22.72 4.83
CA LEU A 299 -35.23 -23.74 4.79
C LEU A 299 -34.22 -23.45 3.67
N GLY A 300 -34.69 -23.02 2.51
CA GLY A 300 -33.83 -22.64 1.41
C GLY A 300 -32.94 -21.46 1.77
N ALA A 301 -33.46 -20.45 2.45
CA ALA A 301 -32.71 -19.30 2.93
C ALA A 301 -31.66 -19.69 3.99
N LEU A 302 -32.05 -20.48 4.99
CA LEU A 302 -31.14 -20.99 6.03
C LEU A 302 -29.97 -21.76 5.44
N ASN A 303 -30.26 -22.65 4.48
CA ASN A 303 -29.19 -23.41 3.84
C ASN A 303 -28.26 -22.52 2.98
N THR A 304 -28.83 -21.55 2.26
CA THR A 304 -28.04 -20.58 1.48
C THR A 304 -27.14 -19.74 2.39
N GLU A 305 -27.65 -19.28 3.52
CA GLU A 305 -26.90 -18.50 4.52
C GLU A 305 -25.75 -19.31 5.10
N ARG A 306 -26.02 -20.58 5.48
CA ARG A 306 -24.99 -21.51 5.97
C ARG A 306 -23.91 -21.76 4.93
N GLU A 307 -24.26 -22.09 3.68
CA GLU A 307 -23.27 -22.31 2.62
C GLU A 307 -22.42 -21.07 2.34
N ASN A 308 -23.02 -19.88 2.35
CA ASN A 308 -22.29 -18.64 2.14
C ASN A 308 -21.31 -18.37 3.30
N SER A 309 -21.72 -18.63 4.54
CA SER A 309 -20.86 -18.52 5.72
C SER A 309 -19.69 -19.50 5.67
N GLU A 310 -19.95 -20.79 5.32
CA GLU A 310 -18.90 -21.78 5.16
C GLU A 310 -17.92 -21.43 4.02
N ARG A 311 -18.43 -20.95 2.88
CA ARG A 311 -17.58 -20.49 1.76
C ARG A 311 -16.75 -19.27 2.15
N GLY A 312 -17.33 -18.34 2.88
CA GLY A 312 -16.64 -17.17 3.42
C GLY A 312 -15.49 -17.56 4.35
N LEU A 313 -15.76 -18.49 5.27
CA LEU A 313 -14.75 -19.01 6.20
C LEU A 313 -13.59 -19.70 5.44
N ARG A 314 -13.91 -20.64 4.54
CA ARG A 314 -12.91 -21.34 3.72
C ARG A 314 -12.08 -20.38 2.85
N ALA A 315 -12.72 -19.37 2.27
CA ALA A 315 -12.00 -18.35 1.49
C ALA A 315 -11.06 -17.51 2.37
N SER A 316 -11.49 -17.19 3.60
CA SER A 316 -10.66 -16.48 4.58
C SER A 316 -9.46 -17.34 5.03
N GLU A 317 -9.70 -18.62 5.36
CA GLU A 317 -8.63 -19.58 5.71
C GLU A 317 -7.63 -19.75 4.57
N ALA A 318 -8.11 -19.97 3.34
CA ALA A 318 -7.24 -20.10 2.17
C ALA A 318 -6.43 -18.82 1.92
N ARG A 319 -7.03 -17.65 2.15
CA ARG A 319 -6.32 -16.37 2.03
C ARG A 319 -5.24 -16.20 3.09
N LEU A 320 -5.53 -16.57 4.34
CA LEU A 320 -4.55 -16.54 5.43
C LEU A 320 -3.39 -17.50 5.15
N LEU A 321 -3.67 -18.74 4.72
CA LEU A 321 -2.63 -19.70 4.35
C LEU A 321 -1.79 -19.21 3.16
N ALA A 322 -2.41 -18.59 2.15
CA ALA A 322 -1.70 -18.00 1.03
C ALA A 322 -0.81 -16.81 1.45
N MET A 323 -1.25 -16.00 2.42
CA MET A 323 -0.44 -14.90 2.98
C MET A 323 0.77 -15.45 3.75
N VAL A 324 0.58 -16.45 4.60
CA VAL A 324 1.69 -17.13 5.31
C VAL A 324 2.66 -17.76 4.31
N GLY A 325 2.14 -18.40 3.25
CA GLY A 325 2.96 -19.01 2.21
C GLY A 325 3.69 -18.01 1.29
N ALA A 326 3.25 -16.73 1.23
CA ALA A 326 3.94 -15.68 0.48
C ALA A 326 5.11 -15.05 1.26
N ILE A 327 5.24 -15.34 2.55
CA ILE A 327 6.37 -14.90 3.39
C ILE A 327 7.51 -15.89 3.12
N ASP A 328 8.67 -15.36 2.68
CA ASP A 328 9.88 -16.16 2.45
C ASP A 328 10.62 -16.46 3.78
N GLU A 329 9.83 -16.85 4.78
CA GLU A 329 10.29 -17.20 6.13
C GLU A 329 9.67 -18.54 6.54
N ILE A 330 10.35 -19.26 7.40
CA ILE A 330 9.79 -20.46 8.03
C ILE A 330 8.98 -20.00 9.24
N VAL A 331 7.75 -20.46 9.35
CA VAL A 331 6.89 -20.18 10.51
C VAL A 331 6.73 -21.45 11.33
N PHE A 332 7.07 -21.37 12.59
CA PHE A 332 6.93 -22.44 13.57
C PHE A 332 5.92 -22.06 14.65
N GLU A 333 5.19 -23.06 15.13
CA GLU A 333 4.39 -22.94 16.35
C GLU A 333 4.97 -23.88 17.42
N PHE A 334 5.23 -23.32 18.59
CA PHE A 334 5.76 -24.06 19.76
C PHE A 334 4.82 -23.96 20.94
N ASP A 335 4.82 -24.97 21.78
CA ASP A 335 4.30 -24.87 23.14
C ASP A 335 5.35 -24.37 24.15
N ASP A 336 4.95 -24.26 25.42
CA ASP A 336 5.81 -23.82 26.55
C ASP A 336 6.98 -24.75 26.85
N ALA A 337 6.90 -26.01 26.41
CA ALA A 337 7.99 -27.00 26.49
C ALA A 337 8.94 -26.95 25.29
N GLY A 338 8.69 -26.11 24.28
CA GLY A 338 9.48 -26.01 23.05
C GLY A 338 9.22 -27.16 22.07
N ILE A 339 8.03 -27.76 22.09
CA ILE A 339 7.63 -28.80 21.16
C ILE A 339 7.02 -28.13 19.92
N PHE A 340 7.47 -28.57 18.74
CA PHE A 340 6.92 -28.11 17.47
C PHE A 340 5.48 -28.61 17.26
N ARG A 341 4.51 -27.69 17.32
CA ARG A 341 3.10 -28.00 17.08
C ARG A 341 2.75 -27.90 15.60
N ASN A 342 3.25 -26.88 14.92
CA ASN A 342 3.06 -26.69 13.48
C ASN A 342 4.31 -26.10 12.81
N VAL A 343 4.43 -26.34 11.50
CA VAL A 343 5.48 -25.78 10.63
C VAL A 343 4.86 -25.37 9.31
N TRP A 344 4.98 -24.13 8.94
CA TRP A 344 4.57 -23.60 7.64
C TRP A 344 5.81 -23.04 6.92
N THR A 345 6.06 -23.54 5.72
CA THR A 345 7.11 -23.08 4.82
C THR A 345 6.75 -23.48 3.38
N THR A 346 7.11 -22.62 2.45
CA THR A 346 7.04 -22.91 1.00
C THR A 346 8.32 -23.59 0.50
N ASN A 347 9.39 -23.53 1.28
CA ASN A 347 10.69 -24.11 0.95
C ASN A 347 11.14 -25.10 2.02
N GLU A 348 10.86 -26.39 1.82
CA GLU A 348 11.28 -27.44 2.75
C GLU A 348 12.81 -27.60 2.83
N SER A 349 13.56 -27.15 1.81
CA SER A 349 15.04 -27.20 1.84
C SER A 349 15.66 -26.20 2.81
N ALA A 350 14.88 -25.23 3.28
CA ALA A 350 15.28 -24.30 4.34
C ALA A 350 15.14 -24.89 5.75
N LEU A 351 14.49 -26.05 5.89
CA LEU A 351 14.38 -26.76 7.15
C LEU A 351 15.65 -27.58 7.44
N ALA A 352 16.13 -27.52 8.66
CA ALA A 352 17.31 -28.30 9.10
C ALA A 352 17.03 -29.83 9.12
N ARG A 353 15.76 -30.23 9.20
CA ARG A 353 15.28 -31.61 9.14
C ARG A 353 13.94 -31.65 8.40
N PRO A 354 13.55 -32.82 7.81
CA PRO A 354 12.25 -32.98 7.18
C PRO A 354 11.09 -32.60 8.12
N LYS A 355 10.07 -31.94 7.60
CA LYS A 355 8.90 -31.49 8.38
C LYS A 355 8.28 -32.63 9.26
N LYS A 356 8.26 -33.85 8.77
CA LYS A 356 7.72 -35.02 9.50
C LYS A 356 8.52 -35.38 10.77
N GLU A 357 9.82 -35.09 10.79
CA GLU A 357 10.69 -35.34 11.94
C GLU A 357 10.61 -34.22 12.97
N ILE A 358 10.31 -32.98 12.50
CA ILE A 358 10.20 -31.79 13.31
C ILE A 358 8.90 -31.81 14.13
N LEU A 359 7.77 -32.10 13.49
CA LEU A 359 6.45 -32.08 14.13
C LEU A 359 6.37 -33.07 15.32
N GLY A 360 5.93 -32.54 16.48
CA GLY A 360 5.82 -33.31 17.73
C GLY A 360 7.15 -33.56 18.43
N SER A 361 8.29 -33.13 17.88
CA SER A 361 9.60 -33.23 18.53
C SER A 361 9.90 -31.95 19.30
N SER A 362 10.74 -32.03 20.33
CA SER A 362 11.24 -30.84 21.02
C SER A 362 12.44 -30.24 20.29
N ILE A 363 12.68 -28.93 20.48
CA ILE A 363 13.85 -28.22 19.93
C ILE A 363 15.14 -28.92 20.38
N SER A 364 15.21 -29.35 21.66
CA SER A 364 16.36 -30.07 22.23
C SER A 364 16.64 -31.41 21.52
N LYS A 365 15.61 -32.14 21.15
CA LYS A 365 15.76 -33.42 20.42
C LYS A 365 16.32 -33.23 19.01
N ILE A 366 16.00 -32.12 18.35
CA ILE A 366 16.40 -31.84 16.97
C ILE A 366 17.79 -31.21 16.90
N PHE A 367 18.10 -30.24 17.77
CA PHE A 367 19.31 -29.41 17.70
C PHE A 367 20.28 -29.62 18.86
N GLY A 368 19.92 -30.45 19.86
CA GLY A 368 20.70 -30.62 21.08
C GLY A 368 20.40 -29.56 22.15
N ASP A 369 20.74 -29.86 23.40
CA ASP A 369 20.36 -29.01 24.56
C ASP A 369 21.06 -27.66 24.55
N GLU A 370 22.30 -27.58 24.08
CA GLU A 370 23.09 -26.37 24.04
C GLU A 370 22.46 -25.29 23.15
N ILE A 371 22.05 -25.70 21.94
CA ILE A 371 21.37 -24.83 20.96
C ILE A 371 19.93 -24.53 21.41
N ALA A 372 19.24 -25.54 21.98
CA ALA A 372 17.84 -25.43 22.35
C ALA A 372 17.57 -24.53 23.55
N ARG A 373 18.49 -24.45 24.53
CA ARG A 373 18.29 -23.71 25.77
C ARG A 373 17.89 -22.25 25.58
N PRO A 374 18.60 -21.42 24.76
CA PRO A 374 18.21 -20.04 24.52
C PRO A 374 16.80 -19.89 23.90
N PHE A 375 16.42 -20.83 23.06
CA PHE A 375 15.09 -20.82 22.43
C PHE A 375 13.99 -21.11 23.43
N VAL A 376 14.12 -22.18 24.21
CA VAL A 376 13.11 -22.58 25.20
C VAL A 376 12.95 -21.50 26.27
N GLU A 377 14.05 -20.87 26.69
CA GLU A 377 14.01 -19.72 27.59
C GLU A 377 13.29 -18.52 27.01
N THR A 378 13.55 -18.21 25.71
CA THR A 378 12.86 -17.14 25.00
C THR A 378 11.37 -17.45 24.84
N VAL A 379 11.01 -18.67 24.45
CA VAL A 379 9.60 -19.12 24.35
C VAL A 379 8.88 -18.89 25.69
N ARG A 380 9.47 -19.34 26.80
CA ARG A 380 8.89 -19.17 28.14
C ARG A 380 8.73 -17.71 28.54
N ARG A 381 9.76 -16.87 28.28
CA ARG A 381 9.68 -15.43 28.56
C ARG A 381 8.57 -14.75 27.74
N VAL A 382 8.44 -15.10 26.45
CA VAL A 382 7.40 -14.55 25.57
C VAL A 382 6.00 -14.95 26.03
N ILE A 383 5.81 -16.21 26.46
CA ILE A 383 4.54 -16.70 27.01
C ILE A 383 4.22 -15.94 28.31
N ALA A 384 5.19 -15.79 29.21
CA ALA A 384 4.99 -15.15 30.51
C ALA A 384 4.77 -13.65 30.41
N SER A 385 5.48 -12.96 29.49
CA SER A 385 5.42 -11.49 29.35
C SER A 385 4.31 -11.02 28.41
N GLY A 386 3.83 -11.89 27.52
CA GLY A 386 2.91 -11.52 26.44
C GLY A 386 3.52 -10.60 25.37
N ARG A 387 4.85 -10.41 25.36
CA ARG A 387 5.57 -9.55 24.42
C ARG A 387 6.49 -10.36 23.53
N GLY A 388 6.51 -10.04 22.23
CA GLY A 388 7.39 -10.70 21.28
C GLY A 388 8.87 -10.32 21.47
N GLU A 389 9.76 -11.29 21.26
CA GLU A 389 11.22 -11.13 21.31
C GLU A 389 11.85 -11.60 19.99
N SER A 390 13.05 -11.08 19.70
CA SER A 390 13.85 -11.52 18.54
C SER A 390 15.15 -12.15 19.01
N ILE A 391 15.59 -13.22 18.34
CA ILE A 391 16.81 -13.96 18.61
C ILE A 391 17.56 -14.21 17.30
N GLU A 392 18.87 -13.86 17.26
CA GLU A 392 19.77 -14.30 16.19
C GLU A 392 20.49 -15.58 16.62
N TYR A 393 20.52 -16.55 15.73
CA TYR A 393 21.16 -17.85 16.01
C TYR A 393 21.71 -18.48 14.74
N SER A 394 22.67 -19.39 14.93
CA SER A 394 23.24 -20.17 13.83
C SER A 394 22.93 -21.65 14.01
N LEU A 395 22.67 -22.32 12.91
CA LEU A 395 22.43 -23.75 12.84
C LEU A 395 23.36 -24.41 11.84
N PRO A 396 23.85 -25.65 12.12
CA PRO A 396 24.59 -26.44 11.15
C PRO A 396 23.64 -27.01 10.08
N PHE A 397 23.95 -26.77 8.82
CA PHE A 397 23.29 -27.34 7.64
C PHE A 397 24.32 -28.16 6.83
N GLY A 398 24.47 -29.44 7.15
CA GLY A 398 25.52 -30.26 6.58
C GLY A 398 26.92 -29.74 6.94
N SER A 399 27.68 -29.28 5.94
CA SER A 399 29.02 -28.67 6.13
C SER A 399 28.98 -27.16 6.31
N GLU A 400 27.83 -26.50 6.13
CA GLU A 400 27.67 -25.06 6.23
C GLU A 400 27.01 -24.64 7.54
N VAL A 401 27.34 -23.45 8.01
CA VAL A 401 26.63 -22.79 9.12
C VAL A 401 25.74 -21.71 8.55
N ARG A 402 24.43 -21.80 8.80
CA ARG A 402 23.49 -20.77 8.40
C ARG A 402 23.03 -19.96 9.60
N TRP A 403 22.87 -18.68 9.37
CA TRP A 403 22.41 -17.72 10.38
C TRP A 403 20.93 -17.41 10.17
N PHE A 404 20.19 -17.41 11.26
CA PHE A 404 18.76 -17.11 11.25
C PHE A 404 18.43 -15.99 12.22
N LEU A 405 17.45 -15.16 11.83
CA LEU A 405 16.77 -14.23 12.73
C LEU A 405 15.39 -14.83 13.04
N GLY A 406 15.22 -15.26 14.29
CA GLY A 406 13.94 -15.74 14.81
C GLY A 406 13.20 -14.61 15.52
N ARG A 407 11.91 -14.41 15.17
CA ARG A 407 11.03 -13.55 15.92
C ARG A 407 9.94 -14.39 16.57
N VAL A 408 9.94 -14.43 17.88
CA VAL A 408 9.00 -15.20 18.70
C VAL A 408 7.90 -14.28 19.19
N SER A 409 6.64 -14.62 18.94
CA SER A 409 5.46 -13.84 19.33
C SER A 409 4.42 -14.76 19.98
N PRO A 410 3.72 -14.33 21.04
CA PRO A 410 2.70 -15.16 21.69
C PRO A 410 1.48 -15.30 20.78
N ILE A 411 0.91 -16.52 20.73
CA ILE A 411 -0.40 -16.78 20.14
C ILE A 411 -1.42 -16.72 21.27
N GLN A 412 -2.18 -15.63 21.33
CA GLN A 412 -3.14 -15.40 22.40
C GLN A 412 -4.55 -15.28 21.82
N PRO A 413 -5.44 -16.26 22.05
CA PRO A 413 -6.85 -16.12 21.74
C PRO A 413 -7.48 -15.00 22.60
N PRO A 414 -8.52 -14.32 22.09
CA PRO A 414 -9.20 -13.28 22.86
C PRO A 414 -9.72 -13.81 24.22
N GLY A 415 -9.22 -13.24 25.33
CA GLY A 415 -9.64 -13.59 26.68
C GLY A 415 -8.91 -14.78 27.32
N GLU A 416 -7.89 -15.37 26.68
CA GLU A 416 -7.10 -16.46 27.24
C GLU A 416 -5.63 -16.07 27.41
N VAL A 417 -4.94 -16.82 28.28
CA VAL A 417 -3.46 -16.70 28.44
C VAL A 417 -2.81 -17.47 27.29
N ALA A 418 -1.76 -16.90 26.71
CA ALA A 418 -0.99 -17.54 25.65
C ALA A 418 -0.40 -18.87 26.15
N LYS A 419 -0.66 -19.96 25.42
CA LYS A 419 -0.10 -21.30 25.70
C LYS A 419 0.91 -21.72 24.64
N THR A 420 0.91 -21.05 23.50
CA THR A 420 1.78 -21.31 22.35
C THR A 420 2.37 -20.02 21.83
N VAL A 421 3.47 -20.13 21.10
CA VAL A 421 4.13 -19.03 20.42
C VAL A 421 4.27 -19.34 18.93
N CYS A 422 4.20 -18.29 18.12
CA CYS A 422 4.60 -18.30 16.73
C CYS A 422 6.03 -17.78 16.62
N MET A 423 6.92 -18.50 15.94
CA MET A 423 8.25 -18.02 15.59
C MET A 423 8.40 -17.96 14.08
N THR A 424 8.74 -16.79 13.54
CA THR A 424 9.21 -16.68 12.16
C THR A 424 10.73 -16.79 12.15
N ALA A 425 11.29 -17.57 11.25
CA ALA A 425 12.73 -17.76 11.11
C ALA A 425 13.15 -17.36 9.69
N ARG A 426 13.94 -16.28 9.61
CA ARG A 426 14.47 -15.72 8.37
C ARG A 426 15.95 -16.06 8.24
N ASP A 427 16.36 -16.60 7.11
CA ASP A 427 17.77 -16.81 6.79
C ASP A 427 18.46 -15.46 6.56
N ILE A 428 19.47 -15.16 7.37
CA ILE A 428 20.28 -13.94 7.29
C ILE A 428 21.75 -14.23 6.98
N THR A 429 22.05 -15.43 6.47
CA THR A 429 23.43 -15.87 6.20
C THR A 429 24.14 -14.93 5.23
N ALA A 430 23.49 -14.58 4.12
CA ALA A 430 24.05 -13.64 3.14
C ALA A 430 24.31 -12.25 3.76
N ARG A 431 23.41 -11.77 4.63
CA ARG A 431 23.62 -10.51 5.34
C ARG A 431 24.85 -10.55 6.24
N LYS A 432 25.02 -11.63 7.03
CA LYS A 432 26.19 -11.80 7.90
C LYS A 432 27.49 -11.92 7.11
N GLN A 433 27.47 -12.63 6.00
CA GLN A 433 28.63 -12.71 5.08
C GLN A 433 29.03 -11.35 4.52
N ASN A 434 28.03 -10.58 4.02
CA ASN A 434 28.28 -9.23 3.50
C ASN A 434 28.80 -8.26 4.59
N GLU A 435 28.24 -8.34 5.80
CA GLU A 435 28.72 -7.55 6.95
C GLU A 435 30.18 -7.87 7.27
N ASP A 436 30.57 -9.15 7.27
CA ASP A 436 31.94 -9.59 7.51
C ASP A 436 32.90 -9.19 6.39
N GLU A 437 32.48 -9.32 5.13
CA GLU A 437 33.28 -8.88 3.98
C GLU A 437 33.50 -7.36 4.01
N LEU A 438 32.45 -6.60 4.30
CA LEU A 438 32.54 -5.13 4.40
C LEU A 438 33.49 -4.73 5.54
N ARG A 439 33.40 -5.40 6.70
CA ARG A 439 34.29 -5.17 7.82
C ARG A 439 35.76 -5.43 7.46
N ARG A 440 36.05 -6.58 6.82
CA ARG A 440 37.41 -6.93 6.35
C ARG A 440 37.94 -5.96 5.30
N ALA A 441 37.08 -5.56 4.36
CA ALA A 441 37.47 -4.58 3.34
C ALA A 441 37.77 -3.21 3.95
N LYS A 442 36.98 -2.79 4.94
CA LYS A 442 37.22 -1.55 5.67
C LYS A 442 38.53 -1.60 6.45
N GLU A 443 38.78 -2.65 7.23
CA GLU A 443 40.00 -2.84 7.99
C GLU A 443 41.24 -2.85 7.07
N ALA A 444 41.16 -3.52 5.91
CA ALA A 444 42.24 -3.54 4.92
C ALA A 444 42.50 -2.15 4.31
N ALA A 445 41.44 -1.39 4.01
CA ALA A 445 41.57 -0.04 3.48
C ALA A 445 42.16 0.93 4.50
N GLU A 446 41.77 0.85 5.76
CA GLU A 446 42.29 1.65 6.86
C GLU A 446 43.80 1.33 7.10
N ALA A 447 44.16 0.05 7.10
CA ALA A 447 45.54 -0.39 7.24
C ALA A 447 46.43 0.10 6.08
N ALA A 448 45.93 0.03 4.83
CA ALA A 448 46.63 0.54 3.66
C ALA A 448 46.83 2.07 3.70
N SER A 449 45.80 2.81 4.13
CA SER A 449 45.89 4.27 4.30
C SER A 449 46.91 4.67 5.37
N GLN A 450 46.92 3.94 6.49
CA GLN A 450 47.87 4.17 7.58
C GLN A 450 49.31 3.89 7.10
N ALA A 451 49.55 2.75 6.46
CA ALA A 451 50.88 2.40 5.92
C ALA A 451 51.36 3.43 4.90
N LYS A 452 50.50 3.92 3.98
CA LYS A 452 50.82 5.00 3.04
C LYS A 452 51.26 6.28 3.76
N SER A 453 50.55 6.67 4.85
CA SER A 453 50.90 7.86 5.60
C SER A 453 52.23 7.77 6.35
N GLU A 454 52.48 6.61 6.97
CA GLU A 454 53.77 6.34 7.68
C GLU A 454 54.94 6.29 6.69
N PHE A 455 54.76 5.64 5.54
CA PHE A 455 55.78 5.60 4.50
C PHE A 455 56.19 7.01 4.03
N LEU A 456 55.22 7.87 3.73
CA LEU A 456 55.47 9.24 3.30
C LEU A 456 56.13 10.09 4.39
N ALA A 457 55.71 9.90 5.66
CA ALA A 457 56.35 10.59 6.80
C ALA A 457 57.84 10.23 6.96
N ASN A 458 58.14 8.92 6.87
CA ASN A 458 59.49 8.42 6.99
C ASN A 458 60.36 8.91 5.81
N ILE A 459 59.87 8.81 4.58
CA ILE A 459 60.56 9.30 3.36
C ILE A 459 60.91 10.79 3.52
N SER A 460 59.99 11.62 4.05
CA SER A 460 60.30 13.03 4.23
C SER A 460 61.42 13.30 5.23
N HIS A 461 61.43 12.56 6.30
CA HIS A 461 62.54 12.69 7.24
C HIS A 461 63.89 12.27 6.67
N GLU A 462 63.90 11.16 5.93
CA GLU A 462 65.09 10.65 5.28
C GLU A 462 65.64 11.57 4.17
N PHE A 463 64.76 12.27 3.42
CA PHE A 463 65.20 13.26 2.45
C PHE A 463 65.55 14.61 3.06
N ARG A 464 64.87 15.05 4.13
CA ARG A 464 65.12 16.36 4.76
C ARG A 464 66.56 16.46 5.30
N THR A 465 67.03 15.39 5.93
CA THR A 465 68.36 15.36 6.55
C THR A 465 69.51 15.60 5.57
N PRO A 466 69.66 14.84 4.47
CA PRO A 466 70.71 15.10 3.49
C PRO A 466 70.55 16.43 2.77
N MET A 467 69.29 16.84 2.51
CA MET A 467 69.02 18.13 1.85
C MET A 467 69.46 19.33 2.68
N ASN A 468 69.17 19.30 4.01
CA ASN A 468 69.65 20.32 4.94
C ASN A 468 71.19 20.32 5.03
N GLY A 469 71.83 19.16 4.91
CA GLY A 469 73.28 19.07 4.79
C GLY A 469 73.81 19.73 3.55
N ILE A 470 73.21 19.48 2.39
CA ILE A 470 73.55 20.12 1.12
C ILE A 470 73.41 21.64 1.21
N LEU A 471 72.26 22.11 1.73
CA LEU A 471 71.99 23.54 1.92
C LEU A 471 73.00 24.20 2.82
N GLY A 472 73.25 23.59 3.99
CA GLY A 472 74.22 24.13 4.94
C GLY A 472 75.62 24.23 4.37
N MET A 473 76.12 23.19 3.66
CA MET A 473 77.38 23.23 2.98
C MET A 473 77.44 24.24 1.83
N THR A 474 76.33 24.39 1.08
CA THR A 474 76.23 25.37 0.02
C THR A 474 76.31 26.79 0.59
N GLU A 475 75.60 27.06 1.70
CA GLU A 475 75.65 28.35 2.40
C GLU A 475 77.05 28.69 2.92
N LEU A 476 77.68 27.75 3.57
CA LEU A 476 79.04 27.92 4.10
C LEU A 476 80.06 28.27 2.94
N ILE A 477 79.90 27.66 1.77
CA ILE A 477 80.71 27.97 0.61
C ILE A 477 80.38 29.35 0.02
N LEU A 478 79.08 29.73 -0.04
CA LEU A 478 78.65 31.03 -0.52
C LEU A 478 79.17 32.21 0.34
N ASP A 479 79.50 31.93 1.63
CA ASP A 479 80.04 32.92 2.56
C ASP A 479 81.63 33.00 2.46
N THR A 480 82.28 32.22 1.62
CA THR A 480 83.76 32.29 1.33
C THR A 480 84.06 33.14 0.10
N ASP A 481 85.38 33.41 -0.11
CA ASP A 481 85.80 34.07 -1.36
C ASP A 481 85.69 33.16 -2.55
N ILE A 482 84.62 33.33 -3.34
CA ILE A 482 84.24 32.57 -4.53
C ILE A 482 84.12 33.51 -5.73
N ASN A 483 84.45 33.05 -6.94
CA ASN A 483 84.23 33.82 -8.17
C ASN A 483 82.76 33.87 -8.56
N SER A 484 82.41 34.76 -9.52
CA SER A 484 81.05 34.96 -9.94
C SER A 484 80.39 33.72 -10.54
N GLU A 485 81.10 32.89 -11.28
CA GLU A 485 80.60 31.64 -11.86
C GLU A 485 80.28 30.57 -10.79
N GLN A 486 81.16 30.43 -9.78
CA GLN A 486 81.00 29.51 -8.68
C GLN A 486 79.78 29.96 -7.83
N ARG A 487 79.59 31.25 -7.62
CA ARG A 487 78.44 31.80 -6.92
C ARG A 487 77.17 31.45 -7.66
N GLU A 488 77.11 31.64 -8.96
CA GLU A 488 75.93 31.29 -9.78
C GLU A 488 75.58 29.80 -9.66
N TYR A 489 76.58 28.91 -9.74
CA TYR A 489 76.37 27.47 -9.61
C TYR A 489 75.84 27.09 -8.20
N LEU A 490 76.38 27.69 -7.12
CA LEU A 490 76.02 27.42 -5.80
C LEU A 490 74.59 27.99 -5.46
N GLU A 491 74.27 29.15 -6.01
CA GLU A 491 72.85 29.68 -5.90
C GLU A 491 71.88 28.78 -6.65
N MET A 492 72.27 28.19 -7.77
CA MET A 492 71.48 27.22 -8.51
C MET A 492 71.24 25.94 -7.69
N VAL A 493 72.27 25.41 -7.03
CA VAL A 493 72.18 24.27 -6.12
C VAL A 493 71.27 24.56 -4.95
N LYS A 494 71.46 25.73 -4.29
CA LYS A 494 70.62 26.19 -3.18
C LYS A 494 69.16 26.28 -3.60
N SER A 495 68.87 26.91 -4.72
CA SER A 495 67.52 27.06 -5.25
C SER A 495 66.85 25.71 -5.58
N SER A 496 67.63 24.76 -6.11
CA SER A 496 67.16 23.41 -6.41
C SER A 496 66.86 22.61 -5.13
N ALA A 497 67.73 22.70 -4.13
CA ALA A 497 67.55 22.05 -2.82
C ALA A 497 66.31 22.60 -2.07
N ASP A 498 66.13 23.91 -2.03
CA ASP A 498 64.96 24.57 -1.43
C ASP A 498 63.66 24.18 -2.16
N SER A 499 63.73 24.02 -3.48
CA SER A 499 62.59 23.58 -4.29
C SER A 499 62.17 22.14 -3.97
N LEU A 500 63.16 21.25 -3.79
CA LEU A 500 62.90 19.85 -3.43
C LEU A 500 62.32 19.73 -2.01
N LEU A 501 62.83 20.50 -1.05
CA LEU A 501 62.29 20.51 0.31
C LEU A 501 60.84 21.03 0.35
N ARG A 502 60.51 22.06 -0.47
CA ARG A 502 59.11 22.53 -0.60
C ARG A 502 58.20 21.46 -1.20
N LEU A 503 58.65 20.79 -2.30
CA LEU A 503 57.93 19.66 -2.89
C LEU A 503 57.62 18.59 -1.86
N LEU A 504 58.60 18.20 -1.07
CA LEU A 504 58.47 17.17 -0.06
C LEU A 504 57.47 17.56 1.03
N SER A 505 57.51 18.83 1.47
CA SER A 505 56.56 19.39 2.42
C SER A 505 55.13 19.39 1.88
N ASP A 506 54.98 19.79 0.58
CA ASP A 506 53.65 19.78 -0.08
C ASP A 506 53.05 18.37 -0.18
N ILE A 507 53.89 17.35 -0.51
CA ILE A 507 53.44 15.94 -0.57
C ILE A 507 53.00 15.45 0.82
N LEU A 508 53.72 15.77 1.88
CA LEU A 508 53.35 15.42 3.23
C LEU A 508 52.05 16.08 3.69
N ASP A 509 51.97 17.41 3.44
CA ASP A 509 50.76 18.16 3.77
C ASP A 509 49.55 17.59 3.02
N PHE A 510 49.69 17.27 1.73
CA PHE A 510 48.63 16.63 0.94
C PHE A 510 48.23 15.27 1.53
N SER A 511 49.20 14.41 1.89
CA SER A 511 48.91 13.10 2.50
C SER A 511 48.22 13.22 3.84
N LYS A 512 48.62 14.17 4.72
CA LYS A 512 47.94 14.40 6.01
C LYS A 512 46.55 14.89 5.82
N VAL A 513 46.30 15.77 4.84
CA VAL A 513 44.97 16.29 4.50
C VAL A 513 44.10 15.21 3.90
N GLU A 514 44.65 14.35 3.00
CA GLU A 514 43.92 13.22 2.41
C GLU A 514 43.47 12.20 3.48
N ALA A 515 44.33 11.93 4.45
CA ALA A 515 44.08 11.02 5.58
C ALA A 515 43.13 11.64 6.65
N GLY A 516 42.70 12.89 6.49
CA GLY A 516 41.87 13.57 7.49
C GLY A 516 42.57 13.87 8.82
N LYS A 517 43.94 13.84 8.83
CA LYS A 517 44.74 14.01 10.04
C LYS A 517 45.18 15.47 10.30
N VAL A 518 44.64 16.41 9.54
CA VAL A 518 44.90 17.85 9.78
C VAL A 518 43.83 18.36 10.73
N GLU A 519 44.25 18.71 11.93
CA GLU A 519 43.43 19.41 12.92
C GLU A 519 43.69 20.92 12.80
N LEU A 520 42.63 21.73 12.81
CA LEU A 520 42.74 23.17 12.91
C LEU A 520 42.97 23.56 14.37
N VAL A 521 43.90 24.49 14.60
CA VAL A 521 44.18 25.00 15.91
C VAL A 521 43.55 26.39 16.05
N ASP A 522 42.41 26.44 16.73
CA ASP A 522 41.72 27.70 16.96
C ASP A 522 42.37 28.50 18.07
N HIS A 523 42.90 29.64 17.74
CA HIS A 523 43.40 30.60 18.68
C HIS A 523 43.00 32.04 18.28
N GLU A 524 43.01 32.93 19.27
CA GLU A 524 42.73 34.34 19.01
C GLU A 524 43.93 35.01 18.35
N PHE A 525 43.68 35.74 17.23
CA PHE A 525 44.71 36.49 16.55
C PHE A 525 44.18 37.78 15.96
N ALA A 526 45.07 38.79 15.82
CA ALA A 526 44.76 40.04 15.12
C ALA A 526 44.87 39.81 13.61
N LEU A 527 43.72 39.80 12.93
CA LEU A 527 43.64 39.44 11.52
C LEU A 527 44.42 40.40 10.61
N ALA A 528 44.20 41.72 10.79
CA ALA A 528 44.86 42.76 10.01
C ALA A 528 46.38 42.71 10.15
N GLN A 529 46.88 42.45 11.37
CA GLN A 529 48.33 42.31 11.62
C GLN A 529 48.88 41.05 10.96
N SER A 530 48.24 39.90 11.12
CA SER A 530 48.67 38.61 10.49
C SER A 530 48.70 38.71 8.97
N LEU A 531 47.73 39.41 8.36
CA LEU A 531 47.71 39.66 6.92
C LEU A 531 48.84 40.61 6.50
N ALA A 532 49.06 41.72 7.22
CA ALA A 532 50.11 42.67 6.93
C ALA A 532 51.50 42.04 6.99
N GLU A 533 51.79 41.28 8.04
CA GLU A 533 53.05 40.52 8.20
C GLU A 533 53.30 39.56 7.01
N THR A 534 52.28 38.78 6.63
CA THR A 534 52.36 37.82 5.53
C THR A 534 52.59 38.56 4.19
N LEU A 535 51.83 39.60 3.90
CA LEU A 535 51.89 40.31 2.63
C LEU A 535 53.15 41.20 2.52
N GLN A 536 53.69 41.67 3.64
CA GLN A 536 54.94 42.44 3.63
C GLN A 536 56.15 41.60 3.18
N VAL A 537 56.24 40.35 3.59
CA VAL A 537 57.24 39.39 3.08
C VAL A 537 57.06 39.17 1.58
N MET A 538 55.82 39.02 1.12
CA MET A 538 55.54 38.83 -0.31
C MET A 538 55.78 40.08 -1.14
N ARG A 539 55.61 41.28 -0.56
CA ARG A 539 55.88 42.58 -1.20
C ARG A 539 57.33 42.69 -1.62
N PHE A 540 58.28 42.21 -0.81
CA PHE A 540 59.68 42.23 -1.18
C PHE A 540 59.95 41.40 -2.46
N ARG A 541 59.35 40.19 -2.56
CA ARG A 541 59.42 39.33 -3.75
C ARG A 541 58.78 39.99 -4.99
N ALA A 542 57.63 40.66 -4.79
CA ALA A 542 56.97 41.38 -5.87
C ALA A 542 57.84 42.54 -6.40
N GLN A 543 58.44 43.33 -5.48
CA GLN A 543 59.33 44.42 -5.83
C GLN A 543 60.56 44.00 -6.59
N GLN A 544 61.20 42.84 -6.24
CA GLN A 544 62.31 42.27 -6.99
C GLN A 544 61.93 41.95 -8.45
N LYS A 545 60.64 41.65 -8.70
CA LYS A 545 60.09 41.31 -10.02
C LYS A 545 59.51 42.58 -10.73
N GLY A 546 59.49 43.74 -10.06
CA GLY A 546 58.90 44.99 -10.60
C GLY A 546 57.37 45.01 -10.61
N ILE A 547 56.73 44.22 -9.70
CA ILE A 547 55.28 44.09 -9.55
C ILE A 547 54.87 44.88 -8.33
N GLU A 548 53.76 45.65 -8.40
CA GLU A 548 53.19 46.32 -7.27
C GLU A 548 52.21 45.41 -6.50
N LEU A 549 52.51 45.13 -5.20
CA LEU A 549 51.60 44.40 -4.34
C LEU A 549 50.86 45.35 -3.41
N ARG A 550 49.54 45.42 -3.56
CA ARG A 550 48.65 46.22 -2.70
C ARG A 550 47.66 45.34 -1.95
N TRP A 551 47.21 45.78 -0.79
CA TRP A 551 46.11 45.10 -0.08
C TRP A 551 45.17 46.11 0.55
N ARG A 552 43.88 45.72 0.67
CA ARG A 552 42.81 46.51 1.28
C ARG A 552 41.96 45.58 2.14
N ILE A 553 41.75 46.01 3.39
CA ILE A 553 40.86 45.34 4.34
C ILE A 553 39.68 46.28 4.57
N SER A 554 38.44 45.78 4.41
CA SER A 554 37.23 46.57 4.69
C SER A 554 37.14 46.94 6.17
N ALA A 555 36.57 48.10 6.48
CA ALA A 555 36.37 48.55 7.85
C ALA A 555 35.39 47.66 8.66
N GLU A 556 34.60 46.84 7.96
CA GLU A 556 33.65 45.90 8.58
C GLU A 556 34.29 44.59 9.02
N VAL A 557 35.57 44.36 8.68
CA VAL A 557 36.30 43.12 9.05
C VAL A 557 36.71 43.24 10.53
N PRO A 558 36.37 42.22 11.37
CA PRO A 558 36.76 42.26 12.78
C PRO A 558 38.27 42.34 13.00
N GLU A 559 38.70 43.13 13.97
CA GLU A 559 40.13 43.27 14.28
C GLU A 559 40.73 41.98 14.81
N ARG A 560 39.99 41.24 15.63
CA ARG A 560 40.40 39.96 16.25
C ARG A 560 39.40 38.85 15.95
N VAL A 561 39.90 37.70 15.60
CA VAL A 561 39.10 36.52 15.27
C VAL A 561 39.70 35.25 15.91
N MET A 562 38.86 34.24 16.09
CA MET A 562 39.25 32.91 16.54
C MET A 562 39.41 31.98 15.34
N GLY A 563 40.57 31.35 15.20
CA GLY A 563 40.83 30.39 14.10
C GLY A 563 42.32 30.11 13.94
N ASP A 564 42.68 29.43 12.84
CA ASP A 564 44.06 29.03 12.56
C ASP A 564 44.78 30.04 11.62
N ALA A 565 45.52 30.96 12.23
CA ALA A 565 46.32 31.98 11.51
C ALA A 565 47.37 31.33 10.63
N THR A 566 47.95 30.17 10.99
CA THR A 566 49.00 29.48 10.23
C THR A 566 48.45 28.92 8.91
N ARG A 567 47.25 28.33 8.98
CA ARG A 567 46.60 27.82 7.77
C ARG A 567 46.10 28.93 6.87
N LEU A 568 45.55 30.00 7.43
CA LEU A 568 45.24 31.19 6.64
C LEU A 568 46.49 31.74 5.93
N ARG A 569 47.62 31.85 6.62
CA ARG A 569 48.91 32.26 6.03
C ARG A 569 49.33 31.34 4.90
N GLN A 570 49.19 30.03 5.09
CA GLN A 570 49.56 29.03 4.05
C GLN A 570 48.72 29.22 2.77
N VAL A 571 47.39 29.42 2.91
CA VAL A 571 46.48 29.74 1.79
C VAL A 571 46.93 31.01 1.07
N LEU A 572 47.16 32.11 1.83
CA LEU A 572 47.55 33.40 1.26
C LEU A 572 48.91 33.31 0.55
N VAL A 573 49.93 32.71 1.17
CA VAL A 573 51.27 32.55 0.58
C VAL A 573 51.20 31.77 -0.74
N ASN A 574 50.34 30.77 -0.82
CA ASN A 574 50.17 30.01 -2.05
C ASN A 574 49.47 30.85 -3.15
N LEU A 575 48.34 31.47 -2.85
CA LEU A 575 47.57 32.24 -3.82
C LEU A 575 48.33 33.52 -4.30
N VAL A 576 48.86 34.32 -3.37
CA VAL A 576 49.63 35.50 -3.68
C VAL A 576 50.95 35.13 -4.37
N GLY A 577 51.59 34.04 -3.95
CA GLY A 577 52.78 33.52 -4.60
C GLY A 577 52.53 33.13 -6.08
N ASN A 578 51.41 32.50 -6.35
CA ASN A 578 50.98 32.19 -7.71
C ASN A 578 50.67 33.47 -8.50
N ALA A 579 49.99 34.46 -7.92
CA ALA A 579 49.71 35.73 -8.54
C ALA A 579 51.01 36.48 -8.95
N ILE A 580 52.01 36.59 -8.04
CA ILE A 580 53.32 37.17 -8.35
C ILE A 580 54.07 36.36 -9.40
N LYS A 581 54.02 35.05 -9.32
CA LYS A 581 54.70 34.13 -10.24
C LYS A 581 54.21 34.30 -11.68
N PHE A 582 52.88 34.40 -11.91
CA PHE A 582 52.28 34.44 -13.23
C PHE A 582 52.04 35.86 -13.77
N THR A 583 52.34 36.90 -12.98
CA THR A 583 52.36 38.30 -13.45
C THR A 583 53.77 38.67 -13.88
N GLU A 584 53.95 39.13 -15.10
CA GLU A 584 55.27 39.62 -15.59
C GLU A 584 55.42 41.13 -15.28
N ARG A 585 54.40 41.93 -15.47
CA ARG A 585 54.34 43.37 -15.17
C ARG A 585 52.95 43.75 -14.74
N GLY A 586 52.80 44.72 -13.84
CA GLY A 586 51.51 45.19 -13.37
C GLY A 586 51.37 45.09 -11.86
N GLU A 587 50.21 44.68 -11.39
CA GLU A 587 49.89 44.67 -9.95
C GLU A 587 49.24 43.41 -9.48
N VAL A 588 49.39 43.14 -8.19
CA VAL A 588 48.61 42.13 -7.44
C VAL A 588 47.87 42.84 -6.33
N LEU A 589 46.54 42.64 -6.26
CA LEU A 589 45.68 43.25 -5.27
C LEU A 589 45.00 42.18 -4.40
N VAL A 590 45.19 42.30 -3.07
CA VAL A 590 44.51 41.45 -2.09
C VAL A 590 43.42 42.25 -1.43
N GLN A 591 42.17 41.73 -1.44
CA GLN A 591 41.03 42.41 -0.79
C GLN A 591 40.38 41.43 0.20
N VAL A 592 39.96 41.96 1.35
CA VAL A 592 39.29 41.21 2.40
C VAL A 592 38.02 41.97 2.80
N GLU A 593 36.90 41.29 2.74
CA GLU A 593 35.59 41.87 3.05
C GLU A 593 34.79 40.88 3.93
N THR A 594 33.88 41.37 4.73
CA THR A 594 32.93 40.56 5.47
C THR A 594 31.79 40.18 4.51
N GLN A 595 31.58 38.88 4.33
CA GLN A 595 30.49 38.37 3.51
C GLN A 595 29.23 38.16 4.36
N GLU A 596 29.39 37.56 5.54
CA GLU A 596 28.31 37.27 6.47
C GLU A 596 28.84 37.35 7.91
N GLN A 597 28.06 37.89 8.84
CA GLN A 597 28.42 37.96 10.23
C GLN A 597 27.22 37.59 11.10
N SER A 598 27.44 36.69 12.03
CA SER A 598 26.50 36.26 13.06
C SER A 598 27.03 36.66 14.45
N LYS A 599 26.32 36.28 15.52
CA LYS A 599 26.76 36.59 16.90
C LYS A 599 28.08 35.94 17.31
N ASP A 600 28.38 34.73 16.79
CA ASP A 600 29.52 33.94 17.22
C ASP A 600 30.52 33.68 16.09
N ARG A 601 30.19 33.94 14.84
CA ARG A 601 31.02 33.63 13.66
C ARG A 601 30.96 34.72 12.62
N VAL A 602 32.05 34.88 11.86
CA VAL A 602 32.17 35.74 10.69
C VAL A 602 32.70 34.95 9.51
N VAL A 603 32.07 35.07 8.36
CA VAL A 603 32.56 34.57 7.07
C VAL A 603 33.27 35.72 6.35
N LEU A 604 34.55 35.55 6.12
CA LEU A 604 35.35 36.53 5.41
C LEU A 604 35.60 36.08 3.97
N HIS A 605 35.44 36.99 3.04
CA HIS A 605 35.72 36.79 1.64
C HIS A 605 37.03 37.47 1.25
N PHE A 606 37.97 36.68 0.77
CA PHE A 606 39.27 37.09 0.29
C PHE A 606 39.28 37.03 -1.24
N ARG A 607 39.81 38.09 -1.84
CA ARG A 607 40.07 38.17 -3.29
C ARG A 607 41.55 38.43 -3.54
N VAL A 608 42.17 37.62 -4.34
CA VAL A 608 43.56 37.79 -4.82
C VAL A 608 43.51 38.02 -6.32
N LYS A 609 43.62 39.29 -6.75
CA LYS A 609 43.54 39.67 -8.15
C LYS A 609 44.95 39.93 -8.67
N ASP A 610 45.26 39.36 -9.83
CA ASP A 610 46.50 39.59 -10.57
C ASP A 610 46.22 40.12 -11.99
N SER A 611 47.19 40.87 -12.56
CA SER A 611 47.18 41.31 -13.94
C SER A 611 48.07 40.45 -14.85
N GLY A 612 48.14 39.17 -14.55
CA GLY A 612 48.97 38.21 -15.23
C GLY A 612 48.39 37.62 -16.53
N ILE A 613 48.88 36.48 -16.91
CA ILE A 613 48.52 35.81 -18.18
C ILE A 613 47.06 35.29 -18.22
N GLY A 614 46.39 35.18 -17.08
CA GLY A 614 45.04 34.58 -16.96
C GLY A 614 45.06 33.08 -17.15
N ILE A 615 43.86 32.47 -17.07
CA ILE A 615 43.66 31.03 -17.15
C ILE A 615 42.53 30.74 -18.16
N PRO A 616 42.82 29.93 -19.21
CA PRO A 616 41.79 29.53 -20.16
C PRO A 616 40.60 28.82 -19.49
N GLN A 617 39.40 29.04 -20.01
CA GLN A 617 38.15 28.59 -19.39
C GLN A 617 38.07 27.06 -19.22
N ASP A 618 38.62 26.31 -20.20
CA ASP A 618 38.70 24.85 -20.19
C ASP A 618 39.63 24.31 -19.10
N LYS A 619 40.54 25.11 -18.58
CA LYS A 619 41.53 24.73 -17.56
C LYS A 619 41.18 25.17 -16.15
N GLN A 620 40.21 26.08 -15.97
CA GLN A 620 39.88 26.65 -14.67
C GLN A 620 39.39 25.61 -13.64
N ALA A 621 38.69 24.56 -14.07
CA ALA A 621 38.31 23.47 -13.18
C ALA A 621 39.49 22.55 -12.83
N MET A 622 40.35 22.28 -13.78
CA MET A 622 41.49 21.34 -13.64
C MET A 622 42.61 21.84 -12.73
N ILE A 623 42.80 23.16 -12.60
CA ILE A 623 43.91 23.73 -11.79
C ILE A 623 43.78 23.42 -10.29
N PHE A 624 42.59 23.00 -9.81
CA PHE A 624 42.36 22.60 -8.44
C PHE A 624 42.62 21.11 -8.18
N GLU A 625 42.80 20.31 -9.23
CA GLU A 625 43.13 18.89 -9.11
C GLU A 625 44.62 18.70 -8.76
N ALA A 626 44.90 17.71 -7.91
CA ALA A 626 46.28 17.42 -7.50
C ALA A 626 47.15 16.96 -8.68
N PHE A 627 48.40 17.40 -8.71
CA PHE A 627 49.39 17.10 -9.75
C PHE A 627 49.08 17.65 -11.16
N THR A 628 48.02 18.47 -11.27
CA THR A 628 47.59 19.03 -12.56
C THR A 628 48.26 20.39 -12.80
N GLN A 629 48.76 20.61 -14.00
CA GLN A 629 49.38 21.85 -14.46
C GLN A 629 48.77 22.31 -15.78
N ALA A 630 48.56 23.62 -15.93
CA ALA A 630 47.82 24.15 -17.07
C ALA A 630 48.54 23.97 -18.44
N ASP A 631 49.85 23.87 -18.48
CA ASP A 631 50.63 23.61 -19.73
C ASP A 631 52.03 23.08 -19.46
N SER A 632 52.47 22.09 -20.27
CA SER A 632 53.84 21.54 -20.26
C SER A 632 54.91 22.51 -20.80
N SER A 633 54.50 23.57 -21.49
CA SER A 633 55.40 24.60 -22.02
C SER A 633 55.76 25.67 -21.00
N THR A 634 54.85 25.99 -20.06
CA THR A 634 55.06 26.92 -18.95
C THR A 634 55.90 26.31 -17.82
N THR A 635 56.05 24.99 -17.77
CA THR A 635 56.87 24.27 -16.78
C THR A 635 58.34 24.65 -16.85
N ARG A 636 58.91 24.92 -18.05
CA ARG A 636 60.29 25.34 -18.22
C ARG A 636 60.57 26.77 -17.74
N LYS A 637 59.55 27.65 -17.73
CA LYS A 637 59.72 29.07 -17.39
C LYS A 637 59.32 29.38 -15.93
N TYR A 638 58.31 28.67 -15.39
CA TYR A 638 57.73 29.04 -14.10
C TYR A 638 57.62 27.91 -13.04
N GLY A 639 57.94 26.65 -13.34
CA GLY A 639 58.03 25.48 -12.42
C GLY A 639 56.98 25.42 -11.28
N GLY A 640 56.53 24.24 -10.89
CA GLY A 640 55.62 24.09 -9.74
C GLY A 640 55.27 22.63 -9.47
N THR A 641 54.71 22.31 -8.31
CA THR A 641 54.36 20.95 -7.88
C THR A 641 53.00 20.48 -8.39
N GLY A 642 52.11 21.41 -8.73
CA GLY A 642 50.70 21.11 -9.02
C GLY A 642 49.90 20.73 -7.77
N LEU A 643 50.50 20.78 -6.57
CA LEU A 643 49.83 20.43 -5.30
C LEU A 643 49.29 21.65 -4.55
N GLY A 644 49.86 22.85 -4.77
CA GLY A 644 49.55 24.03 -3.99
C GLY A 644 48.07 24.39 -3.98
N LEU A 645 47.40 24.47 -5.17
CA LEU A 645 45.99 24.79 -5.25
C LEU A 645 45.09 23.70 -4.66
N ALA A 646 45.45 22.41 -4.86
CA ALA A 646 44.71 21.30 -4.27
C ALA A 646 44.76 21.32 -2.73
N ILE A 647 45.97 21.59 -2.15
CA ILE A 647 46.15 21.76 -0.72
C ILE A 647 45.32 22.97 -0.23
N THR A 648 45.40 24.09 -0.96
CA THR A 648 44.64 25.32 -0.62
C THR A 648 43.15 25.06 -0.60
N THR A 649 42.60 24.37 -1.62
CA THR A 649 41.20 24.02 -1.69
C THR A 649 40.77 23.20 -0.45
N ARG A 650 41.58 22.24 -0.05
CA ARG A 650 41.26 21.39 1.08
C ARG A 650 41.38 22.13 2.41
N LEU A 651 42.39 23.00 2.58
CA LEU A 651 42.51 23.83 3.78
C LEU A 651 41.34 24.79 3.90
N VAL A 652 40.95 25.45 2.81
CA VAL A 652 39.77 26.32 2.79
C VAL A 652 38.48 25.55 3.13
N THR A 653 38.34 24.31 2.64
CA THR A 653 37.22 23.45 2.99
C THR A 653 37.20 23.07 4.48
N LEU A 654 38.38 22.76 5.06
CA LEU A 654 38.51 22.50 6.48
C LEU A 654 38.17 23.73 7.33
N MET A 655 38.44 24.95 6.82
CA MET A 655 38.06 26.23 7.43
C MET A 655 36.63 26.66 7.12
N GLU A 656 35.75 25.71 6.76
CA GLU A 656 34.32 25.92 6.43
C GLU A 656 34.10 26.94 5.30
N GLY A 657 35.01 26.99 4.34
CA GLY A 657 34.98 27.96 3.22
C GLY A 657 34.90 27.30 1.84
N LYS A 658 34.98 28.14 0.80
CA LYS A 658 35.02 27.75 -0.62
C LYS A 658 36.12 28.52 -1.34
N LEU A 659 36.76 27.88 -2.34
CA LEU A 659 37.74 28.47 -3.23
C LEU A 659 37.25 28.38 -4.66
N TRP A 660 37.38 29.47 -5.44
CA TRP A 660 37.06 29.52 -6.87
C TRP A 660 37.91 30.58 -7.57
N VAL A 661 37.86 30.60 -8.90
CA VAL A 661 38.62 31.53 -9.74
C VAL A 661 37.72 32.17 -10.79
N GLU A 662 37.95 33.45 -11.05
CA GLU A 662 37.44 34.20 -12.19
C GLU A 662 38.65 34.66 -13.01
N SER A 663 38.74 34.25 -14.27
CA SER A 663 39.95 34.56 -15.09
C SER A 663 39.58 34.61 -16.55
N GLU A 664 40.27 35.48 -17.27
CA GLU A 664 40.23 35.58 -18.71
C GLU A 664 41.67 35.57 -19.25
N TRP A 665 41.91 34.76 -20.27
CA TRP A 665 43.22 34.64 -20.86
C TRP A 665 43.75 36.01 -21.39
N GLY A 666 44.94 36.41 -20.92
CA GLY A 666 45.55 37.71 -21.25
C GLY A 666 45.13 38.88 -20.41
N GLN A 667 44.14 38.75 -19.49
CA GLN A 667 43.63 39.84 -18.65
C GLN A 667 43.91 39.65 -17.15
N GLY A 668 44.49 38.49 -16.77
CA GLY A 668 44.76 38.16 -15.38
C GLY A 668 43.72 37.25 -14.75
N SER A 669 43.88 37.00 -13.45
CA SER A 669 43.01 36.14 -12.70
C SER A 669 42.58 36.76 -11.35
N THR A 670 41.42 36.38 -10.83
CA THR A 670 41.00 36.72 -9.48
C THR A 670 40.65 35.39 -8.78
N PHE A 671 41.46 35.00 -7.83
CA PHE A 671 41.15 33.89 -6.94
C PHE A 671 40.35 34.42 -5.77
N HIS A 672 39.22 33.76 -5.51
CA HIS A 672 38.32 34.05 -4.44
C HIS A 672 38.31 32.91 -3.44
N PHE A 673 38.38 33.18 -2.16
CA PHE A 673 38.10 32.18 -1.15
C PHE A 673 37.35 32.77 0.03
N THR A 674 36.53 31.94 0.69
CA THR A 674 35.88 32.31 1.93
C THR A 674 36.45 31.49 3.05
N VAL A 675 36.41 32.00 4.26
CA VAL A 675 36.82 31.32 5.49
C VAL A 675 35.90 31.77 6.62
N THR A 676 35.52 30.81 7.44
CA THR A 676 34.72 31.04 8.64
C THR A 676 35.64 31.16 9.87
N PHE A 677 35.50 32.22 10.62
CA PHE A 677 36.19 32.46 11.89
C PHE A 677 35.19 32.63 13.02
N GLY A 678 35.60 32.26 14.22
CA GLY A 678 34.89 32.59 15.44
C GLY A 678 35.08 34.11 15.80
N LEU A 679 34.09 34.74 16.39
CA LEU A 679 34.17 36.05 16.95
C LEU A 679 34.61 35.98 18.42
N VAL A 680 35.49 36.90 18.82
CA VAL A 680 35.94 37.02 20.25
C VAL A 680 34.82 37.73 21.01
N ARG A 681 34.31 37.08 22.05
CA ARG A 681 33.29 37.71 22.94
C ARG A 681 33.91 38.82 23.77
N GLU A 682 33.26 39.98 23.82
CA GLU A 682 33.74 41.17 24.55
C GLU A 682 33.96 40.92 26.05
N GLU A 683 33.31 39.96 26.68
CA GLU A 683 33.50 39.60 28.08
C GLU A 683 34.89 39.06 28.38
N SER A 684 35.53 38.31 27.45
CA SER A 684 36.90 37.80 27.62
C SER A 684 37.95 38.90 27.43
N ALA A 685 37.66 39.96 26.66
CA ALA A 685 38.58 41.06 26.43
C ALA A 685 38.71 42.00 27.64
N LEU A 686 37.64 42.13 28.45
CA LEU A 686 37.64 42.88 29.68
C LEU A 686 38.44 42.14 30.80
N ALA A 687 38.27 40.83 30.92
CA ALA A 687 38.98 40.02 31.88
C ALA A 687 40.52 39.99 31.67
N MET A 688 40.96 39.95 30.39
CA MET A 688 42.40 40.03 30.05
C MET A 688 43.00 41.43 30.21
N ARG A 689 42.21 42.50 30.01
CA ARG A 689 42.65 43.86 30.29
C ARG A 689 42.92 44.12 31.79
N ASP A 690 42.11 43.53 32.64
CA ASP A 690 42.27 43.64 34.09
C ASP A 690 43.47 42.81 34.59
N GLN A 691 43.67 41.57 34.05
CA GLN A 691 44.88 40.78 34.37
C GLN A 691 46.20 41.44 33.90
N ASN A 692 46.22 42.06 32.72
CA ASN A 692 47.42 42.79 32.25
C ASN A 692 47.64 44.14 32.96
N ARG A 693 46.62 44.68 33.63
CA ARG A 693 46.74 45.86 34.44
C ARG A 693 47.32 45.53 35.84
N GLU A 694 46.92 44.41 36.39
CA GLU A 694 47.48 43.87 37.65
C GLU A 694 48.96 43.46 37.49
N ALA A 695 49.33 42.80 36.38
CA ALA A 695 50.72 42.38 36.10
C ALA A 695 51.69 43.55 35.75
N ARG A 696 51.20 44.78 35.58
CA ARG A 696 52.05 45.98 35.41
C ARG A 696 52.21 46.79 36.71
N HIS A 697 51.59 46.37 37.82
CA HIS A 697 51.67 47.02 39.12
C HIS A 697 52.36 46.14 40.17
N GLU A 698 52.78 44.91 39.83
CA GLU A 698 53.82 44.11 40.53
C GLU A 698 55.17 44.28 39.79
#